data_a8df095ace452ec7707b97addeb4ac65
#
_entry.id   a8df095ace452ec7707b97addeb4ac65
#
_cell.length_a   1.000
_cell.length_b   1.000
_cell.length_c   1.000
_cell.angle_alpha   90.00
_cell.angle_beta   90.00
_cell.angle_gamma   90.00
#
_symmetry.space_group_name_H-M   'P 1'
#
loop_
_entity.id
_entity.type
_entity.pdbx_description
1 polymer ?
#
loop_
_entity_poly.entity_id
_entity_poly.type
_entity_poly.pdbx_seq_one_letter_code
_entity_poly.pdbx_strand_id
1 'polypeptide(L)'
;MKIIGELAASVVNTGKKDALAVKTSILLAVIMMGSIVFDITSFRKAEAEYFIANQGDYHASITEVDASFYDALKKNPAIEKIAFDRIVKTDRNAVIYEREDYFNHLKSYEPVEGRRPEKDDELLVPDSFLKRNRDLHLNSTLEAEGKTYRIVGVYENNEISFEESYLIGRVSDVSKDALYHGSSVVEAYIWYKNPRDTYTLTREILQKQGIDPKVAESQGRLGYNTSLLNYKMIYPNGIIPPRTVLSEALDSYIPISMLALLFAFIIYGAFNVWNSRDQREIALLKSVGMTEKQVKKMIRRRAFLLARGPILLGTALAYGVANGLLYLIWRNNAKSFHTVGEVLGERIKAPDFQPVGLSPYVVLAILILSAATVYLSAMMPAKRCGKLNIIEGLNGLSEKDGRLGPSKVRGKIEKTLAKDYYLSYKRTYRTILLSTALSAVILTVVMVSGAYGELTEAYDKFRSPYTFSSTIFTPGSMDPQMTEDLKALKGVDEWYFYRKQDFKCFVADNGAFFSQPMKKALKEGKKSKELYARMYGLTDEDYEKLLAANGYDSDTTYLLLNKTAADDSSPYAFRKYIPVTDGSGAVNLRYSAEGKVMAIGIGGVIDEMPFTIEPMTAREVSLFTRQSTMEAFFQKEGHDPSDPVSCYNIKMRADKNVDKVSEDFEKVIASYIPKTDHSTMTQAMSRAMDNEAKRNVRVLNGGIQGILILIALTNAYNSFNGNLRARKREFGLLMTAGMTERQMKSMVYREGGMLFLRLLVLYGILLPVVILGRSVRSKFAIAFAAKNLFLTTNYLPIVLVFVVMGIGISFSIRKGLEQVFVEDLN
;
A
#
# COMPACT_ATOMS: atom_id res chain seq x y z
N MET A 1 11.48 36.26 -34.98
CA MET A 1 11.22 35.48 -33.78
C MET A 1 11.16 36.33 -32.49
N LYS A 2 11.91 37.42 -32.40
CA LYS A 2 11.95 38.37 -31.26
C LYS A 2 10.57 39.02 -31.02
N ILE A 3 9.91 39.57 -32.06
CA ILE A 3 8.62 40.25 -31.99
C ILE A 3 7.49 39.45 -31.38
N ILE A 4 7.35 38.15 -31.72
CA ILE A 4 6.34 37.24 -31.12
C ILE A 4 6.59 37.05 -29.61
N GLY A 5 7.86 37.12 -29.20
CA GLY A 5 8.24 37.01 -27.80
C GLY A 5 7.89 38.25 -27.00
N GLU A 6 8.15 39.41 -27.56
CA GLU A 6 7.86 40.71 -26.97
C GLU A 6 6.36 40.97 -26.86
N LEU A 7 5.61 40.65 -27.91
CA LEU A 7 4.15 40.66 -27.90
C LEU A 7 3.56 39.72 -26.83
N ALA A 8 4.09 38.51 -26.70
CA ALA A 8 3.63 37.55 -25.69
C ALA A 8 3.91 38.09 -24.27
N ALA A 9 5.03 38.72 -24.03
CA ALA A 9 5.40 39.32 -22.74
C ALA A 9 4.57 40.55 -22.41
N SER A 10 4.32 41.41 -23.38
CA SER A 10 3.52 42.65 -23.21
C SER A 10 2.10 42.32 -22.73
N VAL A 11 1.42 41.37 -23.37
CA VAL A 11 0.06 40.96 -22.97
C VAL A 11 0.00 40.34 -21.58
N VAL A 12 1.04 39.60 -21.18
CA VAL A 12 1.12 39.06 -19.82
C VAL A 12 1.27 40.19 -18.79
N ASN A 13 1.99 41.25 -19.12
CA ASN A 13 2.25 42.38 -18.21
C ASN A 13 1.04 43.33 -18.11
N THR A 14 0.26 43.49 -19.15
CA THR A 14 -0.94 44.35 -19.14
C THR A 14 -2.14 43.67 -18.47
N GLY A 15 -2.31 42.36 -18.58
CA GLY A 15 -3.43 41.58 -18.00
C GLY A 15 -3.17 41.01 -16.60
N LYS A 16 -2.59 41.76 -15.67
CA LYS A 16 -2.12 41.26 -14.34
C LYS A 16 -3.15 40.49 -13.54
N LYS A 17 -4.43 40.95 -13.47
CA LYS A 17 -5.49 40.29 -12.66
C LYS A 17 -5.88 38.92 -13.23
N ASP A 18 -5.99 38.81 -14.55
CA ASP A 18 -6.38 37.53 -15.20
C ASP A 18 -5.19 36.58 -15.27
N ALA A 19 -3.98 37.12 -15.46
CA ALA A 19 -2.76 36.36 -15.35
C ALA A 19 -2.59 35.72 -13.96
N LEU A 20 -3.02 36.40 -12.89
CA LEU A 20 -3.00 35.86 -11.53
C LEU A 20 -3.89 34.63 -11.39
N ALA A 21 -5.09 34.63 -11.93
CA ALA A 21 -6.00 33.47 -11.87
C ALA A 21 -5.42 32.22 -12.55
N VAL A 22 -4.78 32.39 -13.73
CA VAL A 22 -4.09 31.30 -14.42
C VAL A 22 -2.86 30.84 -13.63
N LYS A 23 -2.06 31.78 -13.11
CA LYS A 23 -0.88 31.45 -12.27
C LYS A 23 -1.27 30.68 -11.03
N THR A 24 -2.36 31.06 -10.34
CA THR A 24 -2.87 30.35 -9.15
C THR A 24 -3.33 28.93 -9.47
N SER A 25 -4.04 28.75 -10.59
CA SER A 25 -4.48 27.43 -11.03
C SER A 25 -3.29 26.52 -11.35
N ILE A 26 -2.25 27.03 -12.01
CA ILE A 26 -1.02 26.27 -12.29
C ILE A 26 -0.27 25.98 -10.98
N LEU A 27 -0.15 26.94 -10.09
CA LEU A 27 0.53 26.79 -8.81
C LEU A 27 -0.09 25.66 -7.98
N LEU A 28 -1.40 25.69 -7.78
CA LEU A 28 -2.12 24.64 -7.02
C LEU A 28 -1.98 23.26 -7.67
N ALA A 29 -2.08 23.19 -9.00
CA ALA A 29 -1.88 21.95 -9.74
C ALA A 29 -0.47 21.37 -9.54
N VAL A 30 0.57 22.22 -9.58
CA VAL A 30 1.97 21.80 -9.40
C VAL A 30 2.24 21.39 -7.96
N ILE A 31 1.71 22.13 -6.97
CA ILE A 31 1.85 21.76 -5.55
C ILE A 31 1.32 20.37 -5.33
N MET A 32 0.09 20.08 -5.75
CA MET A 32 -0.51 18.78 -5.49
C MET A 32 0.16 17.64 -6.26
N MET A 33 0.43 17.84 -7.56
CA MET A 33 1.11 16.83 -8.36
C MET A 33 2.53 16.56 -7.84
N GLY A 34 3.25 17.63 -7.48
CA GLY A 34 4.60 17.55 -6.94
C GLY A 34 4.64 16.87 -5.57
N SER A 35 3.72 17.19 -4.65
CA SER A 35 3.68 16.54 -3.33
C SER A 35 3.43 15.05 -3.44
N ILE A 36 2.49 14.60 -4.28
CA ILE A 36 2.23 13.18 -4.49
C ILE A 36 3.45 12.46 -5.09
N VAL A 37 4.14 13.08 -6.06
CA VAL A 37 5.36 12.50 -6.65
C VAL A 37 6.47 12.41 -5.61
N PHE A 38 6.65 13.43 -4.78
CA PHE A 38 7.61 13.40 -3.67
C PHE A 38 7.29 12.29 -2.66
N ASP A 39 6.04 12.17 -2.23
CA ASP A 39 5.61 11.15 -1.27
C ASP A 39 5.85 9.73 -1.79
N ILE A 40 5.40 9.43 -3.03
CA ILE A 40 5.59 8.11 -3.63
C ILE A 40 7.07 7.76 -3.83
N THR A 41 7.87 8.69 -4.32
CA THR A 41 9.30 8.43 -4.56
C THR A 41 10.06 8.27 -3.25
N SER A 42 9.69 9.02 -2.21
CA SER A 42 10.31 8.91 -0.89
C SER A 42 9.94 7.60 -0.20
N PHE A 43 8.67 7.18 -0.28
CA PHE A 43 8.24 5.90 0.27
C PHE A 43 9.01 4.74 -0.38
N ARG A 44 9.07 4.71 -1.73
CA ARG A 44 9.83 3.68 -2.45
C ARG A 44 11.32 3.71 -2.13
N LYS A 45 11.91 4.90 -1.98
CA LYS A 45 13.31 5.03 -1.60
C LYS A 45 13.54 4.49 -0.18
N ALA A 46 12.70 4.88 0.77
CA ALA A 46 12.79 4.40 2.15
C ALA A 46 12.63 2.87 2.24
N GLU A 47 11.71 2.30 1.48
CA GLU A 47 11.53 0.85 1.37
C GLU A 47 12.80 0.17 0.82
N ALA A 48 13.37 0.69 -0.28
CA ALA A 48 14.60 0.14 -0.85
C ALA A 48 15.79 0.28 0.11
N GLU A 49 15.95 1.42 0.77
CA GLU A 49 17.00 1.64 1.76
C GLU A 49 16.85 0.73 2.98
N TYR A 50 15.60 0.46 3.41
CA TYR A 50 15.32 -0.50 4.47
C TYR A 50 15.78 -1.91 4.06
N PHE A 51 15.43 -2.38 2.87
CA PHE A 51 15.85 -3.68 2.38
C PHE A 51 17.37 -3.77 2.22
N ILE A 52 18.00 -2.75 1.63
CA ILE A 52 19.48 -2.72 1.49
C ILE A 52 20.17 -2.75 2.86
N ALA A 53 19.66 -1.98 3.82
CA ALA A 53 20.24 -1.91 5.16
C ALA A 53 20.10 -3.21 5.96
N ASN A 54 19.06 -4.00 5.71
CA ASN A 54 18.75 -5.21 6.47
C ASN A 54 19.16 -6.50 5.75
N GLN A 55 19.06 -6.53 4.43
CA GLN A 55 19.31 -7.73 3.61
C GLN A 55 20.52 -7.62 2.68
N GLY A 56 21.01 -6.41 2.45
CA GLY A 56 22.10 -6.14 1.52
C GLY A 56 21.63 -5.75 0.11
N ASP A 57 22.57 -5.32 -0.73
CA ASP A 57 22.32 -4.80 -2.09
C ASP A 57 22.72 -5.79 -3.21
N TYR A 58 22.85 -7.09 -2.87
CA TYR A 58 23.11 -8.13 -3.86
C TYR A 58 21.95 -8.26 -4.88
N HIS A 59 22.23 -8.84 -6.04
CA HIS A 59 21.24 -9.02 -7.09
C HIS A 59 20.60 -10.41 -7.11
N ALA A 60 21.40 -11.45 -6.86
CA ALA A 60 20.94 -12.85 -6.79
C ALA A 60 21.71 -13.62 -5.72
N SER A 61 21.08 -14.68 -5.16
CA SER A 61 21.74 -15.65 -4.29
C SER A 61 21.56 -17.07 -4.81
N ILE A 62 22.55 -17.90 -4.58
CA ILE A 62 22.54 -19.32 -4.97
C ILE A 62 23.05 -20.12 -3.78
N THR A 63 22.24 -21.05 -3.27
CA THR A 63 22.60 -21.99 -2.19
C THR A 63 23.14 -23.30 -2.75
N GLU A 64 23.82 -24.07 -1.90
CA GLU A 64 24.46 -25.34 -2.23
C GLU A 64 25.51 -25.21 -3.36
N VAL A 65 26.40 -24.24 -3.19
CA VAL A 65 27.51 -24.00 -4.12
C VAL A 65 28.63 -25.01 -3.85
N ASP A 66 28.90 -25.89 -4.81
CA ASP A 66 30.04 -26.79 -4.78
C ASP A 66 31.33 -26.13 -5.32
N ALA A 67 32.47 -26.84 -5.22
CA ALA A 67 33.77 -26.29 -5.63
C ALA A 67 33.86 -25.93 -7.13
N SER A 68 33.21 -26.70 -7.99
CA SER A 68 33.18 -26.44 -9.42
C SER A 68 32.39 -25.18 -9.73
N PHE A 69 31.27 -25.02 -9.03
CA PHE A 69 30.41 -23.86 -9.16
C PHE A 69 31.06 -22.60 -8.57
N TYR A 70 31.71 -22.72 -7.42
CA TYR A 70 32.53 -21.65 -6.84
C TYR A 70 33.56 -21.08 -7.84
N ASP A 71 34.32 -21.95 -8.45
CA ASP A 71 35.32 -21.55 -9.46
C ASP A 71 34.68 -20.89 -10.69
N ALA A 72 33.54 -21.41 -11.13
CA ALA A 72 32.81 -20.84 -12.27
C ALA A 72 32.29 -19.43 -11.95
N LEU A 73 31.80 -19.22 -10.74
CA LEU A 73 31.34 -17.92 -10.30
C LEU A 73 32.48 -16.90 -10.17
N LYS A 74 33.60 -17.28 -9.51
CA LYS A 74 34.76 -16.37 -9.35
C LYS A 74 35.41 -15.98 -10.67
N LYS A 75 35.39 -16.85 -11.68
CA LYS A 75 35.99 -16.59 -13.01
C LYS A 75 35.06 -15.89 -13.99
N ASN A 76 33.80 -15.64 -13.63
CA ASN A 76 32.83 -15.06 -14.55
C ASN A 76 33.05 -13.55 -14.73
N PRO A 77 33.37 -13.06 -15.92
CA PRO A 77 33.70 -11.65 -16.16
C PRO A 77 32.50 -10.70 -16.05
N ALA A 78 31.27 -11.23 -16.07
CA ALA A 78 30.04 -10.43 -15.91
C ALA A 78 29.71 -10.13 -14.43
N ILE A 79 30.34 -10.81 -13.51
CA ILE A 79 30.19 -10.60 -12.07
C ILE A 79 31.12 -9.45 -11.66
N GLU A 80 30.57 -8.48 -10.95
CA GLU A 80 31.30 -7.35 -10.36
C GLU A 80 31.89 -7.73 -9.02
N LYS A 81 31.06 -8.32 -8.17
CA LYS A 81 31.39 -8.75 -6.83
C LYS A 81 30.66 -10.04 -6.50
N ILE A 82 31.29 -10.87 -5.70
CA ILE A 82 30.67 -12.06 -5.13
C ILE A 82 31.06 -12.14 -3.66
N ALA A 83 30.15 -12.58 -2.80
CA ALA A 83 30.38 -12.89 -1.42
C ALA A 83 29.76 -14.23 -1.09
N PHE A 84 30.35 -14.94 -0.14
CA PHE A 84 29.89 -16.26 0.28
C PHE A 84 29.56 -16.27 1.76
N ASP A 85 28.51 -16.98 2.12
CA ASP A 85 28.18 -17.36 3.47
C ASP A 85 28.35 -18.86 3.64
N ARG A 86 28.93 -19.27 4.77
CA ARG A 86 28.91 -20.65 5.20
C ARG A 86 27.91 -20.81 6.31
N ILE A 87 26.98 -21.75 6.16
CA ILE A 87 25.92 -22.03 7.11
C ILE A 87 26.31 -23.26 7.92
N VAL A 88 26.52 -23.09 9.24
CA VAL A 88 26.93 -24.13 10.17
C VAL A 88 25.80 -24.38 11.17
N LYS A 89 25.35 -25.61 11.31
CA LYS A 89 24.32 -25.97 12.28
C LYS A 89 24.92 -26.19 13.66
N THR A 90 24.21 -25.82 14.69
CA THR A 90 24.60 -26.10 16.09
C THR A 90 23.61 -27.06 16.74
N ASP A 91 23.99 -27.68 17.82
CA ASP A 91 23.17 -28.53 18.69
C ASP A 91 22.24 -27.72 19.63
N ARG A 92 22.30 -26.39 19.60
CA ARG A 92 21.53 -25.49 20.48
C ARG A 92 20.36 -24.78 19.77
N ASN A 93 19.78 -25.44 18.78
CA ASN A 93 18.71 -24.84 17.93
C ASN A 93 19.11 -23.45 17.39
N ALA A 94 20.31 -23.37 16.85
CA ALA A 94 20.85 -22.16 16.26
C ALA A 94 21.69 -22.48 15.02
N VAL A 95 21.75 -21.53 14.11
CA VAL A 95 22.55 -21.63 12.89
C VAL A 95 23.55 -20.49 12.86
N ILE A 96 24.82 -20.83 12.63
CA ILE A 96 25.88 -19.86 12.47
C ILE A 96 26.00 -19.53 10.99
N TYR A 97 25.83 -18.25 10.65
CA TYR A 97 26.16 -17.67 9.35
C TYR A 97 27.57 -17.10 9.44
N GLU A 98 28.55 -17.85 8.97
CA GLU A 98 29.90 -17.31 8.80
C GLU A 98 29.95 -16.51 7.51
N ARG A 99 30.03 -15.19 7.63
CA ARG A 99 29.88 -14.22 6.55
C ARG A 99 31.18 -13.53 6.19
N GLU A 100 31.40 -13.31 4.92
CA GLU A 100 32.47 -12.41 4.46
C GLU A 100 32.16 -10.95 4.88
N ASP A 101 33.18 -10.12 5.02
CA ASP A 101 33.12 -8.75 5.60
C ASP A 101 32.00 -7.85 5.08
N TYR A 102 31.47 -8.12 3.89
CA TYR A 102 30.40 -7.35 3.30
C TYR A 102 29.14 -7.29 4.17
N PHE A 103 28.74 -8.41 4.77
CA PHE A 103 27.53 -8.52 5.55
C PHE A 103 27.68 -8.02 7.00
N ASN A 104 28.90 -7.81 7.45
CA ASN A 104 29.17 -7.30 8.80
C ASN A 104 28.66 -5.87 9.04
N HIS A 105 28.25 -5.15 7.98
CA HIS A 105 27.75 -3.78 8.08
C HIS A 105 26.22 -3.66 8.05
N LEU A 106 25.49 -4.77 7.95
CA LEU A 106 24.03 -4.74 7.94
C LEU A 106 23.49 -4.22 9.27
N LYS A 107 22.47 -3.32 9.20
CA LYS A 107 21.84 -2.74 10.39
C LYS A 107 21.11 -3.76 11.26
N SER A 108 20.59 -4.82 10.64
CA SER A 108 19.91 -5.91 11.35
C SER A 108 20.81 -6.60 12.39
N TYR A 109 22.12 -6.49 12.25
CA TYR A 109 23.11 -7.09 13.12
C TYR A 109 23.98 -6.03 13.81
N GLU A 110 23.39 -4.90 14.20
CA GLU A 110 24.10 -3.88 14.96
C GLU A 110 24.21 -4.30 16.43
N PRO A 111 25.42 -4.42 17.00
CA PRO A 111 25.57 -4.87 18.37
C PRO A 111 25.02 -3.82 19.34
N VAL A 112 24.18 -4.28 20.29
CA VAL A 112 23.71 -3.47 21.42
C VAL A 112 24.64 -3.60 22.62
N GLU A 113 25.41 -4.69 22.67
CA GLU A 113 26.45 -4.95 23.67
C GLU A 113 27.67 -5.60 23.01
N GLY A 114 28.88 -5.24 23.44
CA GLY A 114 30.12 -5.76 22.87
C GLY A 114 30.45 -5.14 21.53
N ARG A 115 30.92 -5.96 20.57
CA ARG A 115 31.36 -5.51 19.23
C ARG A 115 31.02 -6.55 18.16
N ARG A 116 31.21 -6.17 16.93
CA ARG A 116 31.09 -7.08 15.77
C ARG A 116 32.28 -8.06 15.73
N PRO A 117 32.10 -9.28 15.16
CA PRO A 117 33.18 -10.22 14.91
C PRO A 117 34.28 -9.60 14.02
N GLU A 118 35.52 -9.69 14.46
CA GLU A 118 36.70 -9.27 13.69
C GLU A 118 37.57 -10.46 13.26
N LYS A 119 37.41 -11.60 13.96
CA LYS A 119 38.12 -12.83 13.70
C LYS A 119 37.17 -13.94 13.33
N ASP A 120 37.68 -14.96 12.64
CA ASP A 120 36.90 -16.09 12.14
C ASP A 120 36.38 -17.03 13.25
N ASP A 121 36.87 -16.88 14.47
CA ASP A 121 36.45 -17.61 15.69
C ASP A 121 35.54 -16.77 16.60
N GLU A 122 34.99 -15.66 16.11
CA GLU A 122 34.14 -14.75 16.89
C GLU A 122 32.68 -14.77 16.39
N LEU A 123 31.75 -14.64 17.33
CA LEU A 123 30.30 -14.60 17.06
C LEU A 123 29.66 -13.36 17.65
N LEU A 124 28.70 -12.86 16.89
CA LEU A 124 27.67 -11.95 17.34
C LEU A 124 26.36 -12.75 17.46
N VAL A 125 25.74 -12.73 18.63
CA VAL A 125 24.55 -13.54 18.91
C VAL A 125 23.35 -12.67 19.21
N PRO A 126 22.12 -13.12 18.96
CA PRO A 126 20.94 -12.36 19.37
C PRO A 126 20.76 -12.47 20.90
N ASP A 127 20.21 -11.43 21.49
CA ASP A 127 19.90 -11.37 22.93
C ASP A 127 18.96 -12.51 23.36
N SER A 128 18.02 -12.91 22.49
CA SER A 128 17.12 -14.03 22.67
C SER A 128 17.85 -15.38 22.80
N PHE A 129 18.98 -15.55 22.10
CA PHE A 129 19.81 -16.78 22.21
C PHE A 129 20.46 -16.92 23.59
N LEU A 130 21.03 -15.82 24.11
CA LEU A 130 21.63 -15.83 25.45
C LEU A 130 20.62 -16.05 26.58
N LYS A 131 19.40 -15.51 26.40
CA LYS A 131 18.31 -15.71 27.38
C LYS A 131 17.84 -17.16 27.43
N ARG A 132 17.87 -17.88 26.30
CA ARG A 132 17.55 -19.29 26.19
C ARG A 132 18.72 -20.20 26.73
N ASN A 133 19.95 -19.79 26.50
CA ASN A 133 21.14 -20.51 26.90
C ASN A 133 21.81 -19.77 28.05
N ARG A 134 21.25 -19.89 29.26
CA ARG A 134 21.71 -19.16 30.47
C ARG A 134 23.13 -19.48 30.91
N ASP A 135 23.69 -20.57 30.41
CA ASP A 135 25.09 -20.96 30.58
C ASP A 135 26.05 -20.11 29.73
N LEU A 136 25.54 -19.40 28.75
CA LEU A 136 26.31 -18.54 27.85
C LEU A 136 26.13 -17.06 28.18
N HIS A 137 27.21 -16.31 28.03
CA HIS A 137 27.24 -14.84 28.21
C HIS A 137 28.31 -14.24 27.29
N LEU A 138 28.43 -12.94 27.28
CA LEU A 138 29.49 -12.26 26.52
C LEU A 138 30.85 -12.80 26.93
N ASN A 139 31.70 -13.16 25.98
CA ASN A 139 32.99 -13.84 26.08
C ASN A 139 32.93 -15.36 26.39
N SER A 140 31.78 -15.99 26.53
CA SER A 140 31.66 -17.45 26.54
C SER A 140 32.03 -18.05 25.19
N THR A 141 32.34 -19.36 25.21
CA THR A 141 32.65 -20.13 24.01
C THR A 141 31.50 -21.06 23.62
N LEU A 142 31.31 -21.25 22.34
CA LEU A 142 30.35 -22.17 21.73
C LEU A 142 31.09 -23.10 20.77
N GLU A 143 30.86 -24.38 20.87
CA GLU A 143 31.43 -25.36 19.92
C GLU A 143 30.36 -25.71 18.84
N ALA A 144 30.79 -25.72 17.58
CA ALA A 144 29.97 -26.18 16.48
C ALA A 144 30.87 -26.76 15.37
N GLU A 145 30.54 -27.95 14.88
CA GLU A 145 31.29 -28.68 13.85
C GLU A 145 32.81 -28.75 14.13
N GLY A 146 33.21 -28.97 15.39
CA GLY A 146 34.60 -29.09 15.80
C GLY A 146 35.39 -27.78 15.85
N LYS A 147 34.74 -26.64 15.69
CA LYS A 147 35.32 -25.30 15.83
C LYS A 147 34.77 -24.62 17.05
N THR A 148 35.65 -23.99 17.82
CA THR A 148 35.29 -23.22 19.02
C THR A 148 35.16 -21.75 18.64
N TYR A 149 34.02 -21.17 18.93
CA TYR A 149 33.72 -19.75 18.69
C TYR A 149 33.61 -19.02 20.02
N ARG A 150 33.99 -17.75 20.05
CA ARG A 150 33.84 -16.86 21.20
C ARG A 150 32.74 -15.80 20.90
N ILE A 151 31.81 -15.64 21.81
CA ILE A 151 30.77 -14.63 21.74
C ILE A 151 31.39 -13.26 22.08
N VAL A 152 31.42 -12.34 21.10
CA VAL A 152 32.05 -11.00 21.24
C VAL A 152 31.07 -9.86 21.23
N GLY A 153 29.84 -10.14 20.86
CA GLY A 153 28.76 -9.13 20.85
C GLY A 153 27.38 -9.73 20.88
N VAL A 154 26.44 -8.89 21.24
CA VAL A 154 25.00 -9.21 21.31
C VAL A 154 24.24 -8.21 20.47
N TYR A 155 23.33 -8.65 19.61
CA TYR A 155 22.43 -7.81 18.86
C TYR A 155 20.97 -8.03 19.28
N GLU A 156 20.13 -7.01 19.11
CA GLU A 156 18.70 -7.09 19.38
C GLU A 156 17.99 -7.75 18.21
N ASN A 157 17.37 -8.90 18.45
CA ASN A 157 16.56 -9.55 17.43
C ASN A 157 15.10 -9.08 17.55
N ASN A 158 14.72 -8.15 16.72
CA ASN A 158 13.35 -7.66 16.63
C ASN A 158 12.44 -8.55 15.74
N GLU A 159 12.99 -9.54 15.08
CA GLU A 159 12.22 -10.54 14.35
C GLU A 159 11.88 -11.69 15.31
N ILE A 160 10.59 -11.91 15.48
CA ILE A 160 10.07 -13.10 16.17
C ILE A 160 10.29 -14.29 15.22
N SER A 161 11.53 -14.78 15.16
CA SER A 161 11.86 -16.01 14.45
C SER A 161 11.70 -17.18 15.42
N PHE A 162 10.74 -18.04 15.14
CA PHE A 162 10.34 -19.12 16.03
C PHE A 162 11.15 -20.40 15.81
N GLU A 163 11.94 -20.48 14.76
CA GLU A 163 12.51 -21.76 14.36
C GLU A 163 13.98 -21.94 14.76
N GLU A 164 14.84 -20.98 14.52
CA GLU A 164 16.27 -21.10 14.84
C GLU A 164 16.86 -19.72 15.17
N SER A 165 17.85 -19.67 16.07
CA SER A 165 18.60 -18.44 16.32
C SER A 165 19.68 -18.25 15.26
N TYR A 166 19.77 -17.07 14.69
CA TYR A 166 20.81 -16.73 13.72
C TYR A 166 22.01 -16.13 14.44
N LEU A 167 23.11 -16.88 14.48
CA LEU A 167 24.38 -16.44 15.05
C LEU A 167 25.25 -15.93 13.88
N ILE A 168 25.84 -14.77 14.03
CA ILE A 168 26.63 -14.16 12.96
C ILE A 168 28.12 -14.30 13.27
N GLY A 169 28.78 -15.12 12.48
CA GLY A 169 30.23 -15.28 12.51
C GLY A 169 30.89 -14.50 11.36
N ARG A 170 32.20 -14.46 11.36
CA ARG A 170 33.03 -13.94 10.27
C ARG A 170 33.80 -15.06 9.60
N VAL A 171 33.98 -14.95 8.30
CA VAL A 171 34.93 -15.78 7.55
C VAL A 171 35.76 -14.85 6.66
N SER A 172 37.06 -14.98 6.71
CA SER A 172 38.00 -14.16 5.92
C SER A 172 37.98 -14.51 4.43
N ASP A 173 37.92 -15.80 4.14
CA ASP A 173 37.79 -16.36 2.79
C ASP A 173 37.15 -17.77 2.91
N VAL A 174 36.10 -17.99 2.16
CA VAL A 174 35.49 -19.32 2.02
C VAL A 174 36.39 -20.13 1.11
N SER A 175 37.34 -20.88 1.70
CA SER A 175 38.26 -21.75 0.95
C SER A 175 37.53 -22.94 0.34
N LYS A 176 38.05 -23.48 -0.75
CA LYS A 176 37.50 -24.69 -1.38
C LYS A 176 37.35 -25.86 -0.41
N ASP A 177 38.24 -25.99 0.57
CA ASP A 177 38.19 -27.06 1.59
C ASP A 177 36.95 -26.91 2.46
N ALA A 178 36.50 -25.69 2.74
CA ALA A 178 35.30 -25.43 3.51
C ALA A 178 34.00 -25.88 2.80
N LEU A 179 34.01 -26.02 1.47
CA LEU A 179 32.90 -26.52 0.68
C LEU A 179 32.62 -28.03 0.79
N TYR A 180 33.58 -28.78 1.35
CA TYR A 180 33.53 -30.24 1.39
C TYR A 180 33.51 -30.86 2.79
N HIS A 181 33.68 -30.08 3.84
CA HIS A 181 33.74 -30.59 5.20
C HIS A 181 32.41 -30.36 5.95
N GLY A 182 31.76 -31.46 6.36
CA GLY A 182 30.65 -31.48 7.27
C GLY A 182 29.28 -31.23 6.64
N SER A 183 28.29 -30.88 7.45
CA SER A 183 26.91 -30.55 7.09
C SER A 183 26.73 -29.08 6.65
N SER A 184 27.82 -28.37 6.43
CA SER A 184 27.76 -26.94 6.06
C SER A 184 27.30 -26.71 4.65
N VAL A 185 26.38 -25.76 4.48
CA VAL A 185 25.89 -25.30 3.20
C VAL A 185 26.56 -23.97 2.84
N VAL A 186 26.99 -23.82 1.58
CA VAL A 186 27.55 -22.56 1.09
C VAL A 186 26.54 -21.85 0.22
N GLU A 187 26.31 -20.58 0.53
CA GLU A 187 25.47 -19.68 -0.24
C GLU A 187 26.33 -18.58 -0.89
N ALA A 188 26.10 -18.32 -2.18
CA ALA A 188 26.78 -17.28 -2.93
C ALA A 188 25.83 -16.11 -3.20
N TYR A 189 26.29 -14.90 -2.89
CA TYR A 189 25.61 -13.65 -3.21
C TYR A 189 26.33 -12.94 -4.33
N ILE A 190 25.60 -12.54 -5.36
CA ILE A 190 26.16 -12.11 -6.64
C ILE A 190 25.73 -10.67 -6.97
N TRP A 191 26.71 -9.83 -7.33
CA TRP A 191 26.52 -8.51 -7.93
C TRP A 191 27.00 -8.55 -9.38
N TYR A 192 26.11 -8.27 -10.31
CA TYR A 192 26.46 -8.20 -11.72
C TYR A 192 26.90 -6.77 -12.09
N LYS A 193 27.88 -6.65 -13.01
CA LYS A 193 28.34 -5.36 -13.55
C LYS A 193 27.19 -4.56 -14.16
N ASN A 194 26.27 -5.23 -14.85
CA ASN A 194 25.03 -4.67 -15.29
C ASN A 194 23.86 -5.37 -14.58
N PRO A 195 23.19 -4.72 -13.63
CA PRO A 195 22.09 -5.33 -12.90
C PRO A 195 20.92 -5.82 -13.77
N ARG A 196 20.78 -5.27 -15.00
CA ARG A 196 19.72 -5.69 -15.93
C ARG A 196 19.88 -7.12 -16.44
N ASP A 197 21.10 -7.64 -16.39
CA ASP A 197 21.40 -8.99 -16.85
C ASP A 197 21.21 -10.06 -15.76
N THR A 198 20.83 -9.65 -14.53
CA THR A 198 20.69 -10.55 -13.37
C THR A 198 19.93 -11.82 -13.70
N TYR A 199 18.68 -11.70 -14.17
CA TYR A 199 17.85 -12.88 -14.44
C TYR A 199 18.37 -13.78 -15.56
N THR A 200 18.95 -13.19 -16.58
CA THR A 200 19.47 -13.93 -17.76
C THR A 200 20.76 -14.65 -17.41
N LEU A 201 21.74 -13.93 -16.89
CA LEU A 201 23.05 -14.48 -16.57
C LEU A 201 23.00 -15.52 -15.44
N THR A 202 22.17 -15.29 -14.40
CA THR A 202 22.02 -16.28 -13.32
C THR A 202 21.48 -17.60 -13.86
N ARG A 203 20.46 -17.56 -14.74
CA ARG A 203 19.92 -18.77 -15.37
C ARG A 203 20.94 -19.47 -16.27
N GLU A 204 21.72 -18.72 -17.06
CA GLU A 204 22.79 -19.27 -17.89
C GLU A 204 23.91 -19.93 -17.07
N ILE A 205 24.27 -19.32 -15.92
CA ILE A 205 25.28 -19.87 -15.02
C ILE A 205 24.78 -21.20 -14.44
N LEU A 206 23.54 -21.28 -13.96
CA LEU A 206 22.94 -22.52 -13.44
C LEU A 206 22.87 -23.62 -14.51
N GLN A 207 22.41 -23.27 -15.72
CA GLN A 207 22.31 -24.21 -16.84
C GLN A 207 23.67 -24.78 -17.24
N LYS A 208 24.73 -23.99 -17.23
CA LYS A 208 26.09 -24.44 -17.49
C LYS A 208 26.61 -25.44 -16.45
N GLN A 209 26.06 -25.39 -15.23
CA GLN A 209 26.34 -26.33 -14.15
C GLN A 209 25.38 -27.54 -14.15
N GLY A 210 24.52 -27.68 -15.17
CA GLY A 210 23.55 -28.77 -15.28
C GLY A 210 22.35 -28.64 -14.35
N ILE A 211 22.14 -27.46 -13.74
CA ILE A 211 21.04 -27.19 -12.80
C ILE A 211 19.90 -26.52 -13.56
N ASP A 212 18.67 -27.08 -13.49
CA ASP A 212 17.50 -26.41 -14.04
C ASP A 212 17.14 -25.19 -13.16
N PRO A 213 17.16 -23.96 -13.70
CA PRO A 213 16.85 -22.76 -12.92
C PRO A 213 15.46 -22.76 -12.31
N LYS A 214 14.47 -23.38 -12.95
CA LYS A 214 13.11 -23.46 -12.42
C LYS A 214 13.01 -24.41 -11.22
N VAL A 215 13.74 -25.51 -11.28
CA VAL A 215 13.84 -26.46 -10.18
C VAL A 215 14.58 -25.81 -9.02
N ALA A 216 15.72 -25.16 -9.28
CA ALA A 216 16.47 -24.42 -8.27
C ALA A 216 15.62 -23.33 -7.57
N GLU A 217 14.85 -22.55 -8.35
CA GLU A 217 13.95 -21.52 -7.80
C GLU A 217 12.83 -22.14 -6.96
N SER A 218 12.25 -23.27 -7.39
CA SER A 218 11.19 -23.97 -6.65
C SER A 218 11.67 -24.65 -5.36
N GLN A 219 12.93 -25.03 -5.29
CA GLN A 219 13.59 -25.63 -4.13
C GLN A 219 14.22 -24.58 -3.17
N GLY A 220 14.15 -23.29 -3.53
CA GLY A 220 14.77 -22.23 -2.72
C GLY A 220 16.29 -22.12 -2.90
N ARG A 221 16.91 -22.89 -3.81
CA ARG A 221 18.34 -22.84 -4.12
C ARG A 221 18.74 -21.61 -4.94
N LEU A 222 17.79 -20.97 -5.62
CA LEU A 222 17.97 -19.73 -6.36
C LEU A 222 17.07 -18.66 -5.78
N GLY A 223 17.64 -17.58 -5.29
CA GLY A 223 16.97 -16.38 -4.83
C GLY A 223 17.33 -15.16 -5.68
N TYR A 224 16.42 -14.20 -5.74
CA TYR A 224 16.67 -12.89 -6.32
C TYR A 224 16.28 -11.82 -5.31
N ASN A 225 17.08 -10.77 -5.20
CA ASN A 225 16.70 -9.58 -4.43
C ASN A 225 15.63 -8.80 -5.21
N THR A 226 14.41 -9.35 -5.21
CA THR A 226 13.29 -8.83 -6.02
C THR A 226 12.90 -7.41 -5.59
N SER A 227 13.06 -7.05 -4.33
CA SER A 227 12.78 -5.71 -3.82
C SER A 227 13.71 -4.68 -4.44
N LEU A 228 15.01 -4.95 -4.43
CA LEU A 228 16.02 -4.08 -5.06
C LEU A 228 15.85 -4.03 -6.57
N LEU A 229 15.66 -5.18 -7.22
CA LEU A 229 15.51 -5.26 -8.68
C LEU A 229 14.24 -4.54 -9.15
N ASN A 230 13.12 -4.70 -8.47
CA ASN A 230 11.88 -3.98 -8.75
C ASN A 230 12.04 -2.46 -8.55
N TYR A 231 12.76 -2.04 -7.52
CA TYR A 231 13.09 -0.63 -7.32
C TYR A 231 13.90 -0.06 -8.49
N LYS A 232 14.88 -0.83 -8.99
CA LYS A 232 15.69 -0.49 -10.18
C LYS A 232 14.93 -0.70 -11.51
N MET A 233 13.66 -1.10 -11.50
CA MET A 233 12.83 -1.43 -12.68
C MET A 233 13.45 -2.55 -13.54
N ILE A 234 13.96 -3.59 -12.90
CA ILE A 234 14.55 -4.78 -13.51
C ILE A 234 13.65 -5.98 -13.24
N TYR A 235 13.15 -6.62 -14.28
CA TYR A 235 12.13 -7.68 -14.17
C TYR A 235 12.57 -8.97 -14.87
N PRO A 236 12.06 -10.14 -14.45
CA PRO A 236 12.43 -11.44 -15.03
C PRO A 236 12.20 -11.56 -16.55
N ASN A 237 11.20 -10.82 -17.05
CA ASN A 237 10.81 -10.81 -18.47
C ASN A 237 11.27 -9.53 -19.21
N GLY A 238 12.36 -8.93 -18.78
CA GLY A 238 12.90 -7.71 -19.35
C GLY A 238 12.11 -6.45 -18.98
N ILE A 239 11.48 -5.79 -19.96
CA ILE A 239 10.78 -4.51 -19.74
C ILE A 239 9.39 -4.69 -19.11
N ILE A 240 8.80 -5.88 -19.21
CA ILE A 240 7.44 -6.15 -18.76
C ILE A 240 7.46 -6.57 -17.29
N PRO A 241 6.86 -5.78 -16.37
CA PRO A 241 6.79 -6.14 -14.97
C PRO A 241 5.90 -7.37 -14.74
N PRO A 242 6.17 -8.20 -13.72
CA PRO A 242 5.28 -9.26 -13.28
C PRO A 242 3.87 -8.73 -13.00
N ARG A 243 2.85 -9.58 -13.13
CA ARG A 243 1.44 -9.16 -12.90
C ARG A 243 1.21 -8.54 -11.52
N THR A 244 1.87 -9.04 -10.49
CA THR A 244 1.82 -8.49 -9.13
C THR A 244 2.37 -7.08 -9.09
N VAL A 245 3.58 -6.87 -9.60
CA VAL A 245 4.23 -5.55 -9.68
C VAL A 245 3.44 -4.59 -10.58
N LEU A 246 2.91 -5.11 -11.70
CA LEU A 246 2.06 -4.31 -12.60
C LEU A 246 0.74 -3.90 -11.91
N SER A 247 0.09 -4.77 -11.14
CA SER A 247 -1.13 -4.42 -10.41
C SER A 247 -0.86 -3.35 -9.35
N GLU A 248 0.22 -3.47 -8.57
CA GLU A 248 0.63 -2.46 -7.59
C GLU A 248 1.02 -1.13 -8.26
N ALA A 249 1.74 -1.21 -9.38
CA ALA A 249 2.07 -0.03 -10.18
C ALA A 249 0.81 0.66 -10.74
N LEU A 250 -0.14 -0.10 -11.28
CA LEU A 250 -1.41 0.44 -11.76
C LEU A 250 -2.22 1.07 -10.64
N ASP A 251 -2.27 0.45 -9.46
CA ASP A 251 -2.97 1.00 -8.31
C ASP A 251 -2.34 2.32 -7.82
N SER A 252 -1.04 2.51 -8.03
CA SER A 252 -0.32 3.75 -7.72
C SER A 252 -0.38 4.79 -8.84
N TYR A 253 -0.16 4.38 -10.09
CA TYR A 253 -0.03 5.31 -11.23
C TYR A 253 -1.37 5.73 -11.86
N ILE A 254 -2.44 4.92 -11.74
CA ILE A 254 -3.77 5.30 -12.25
C ILE A 254 -4.29 6.56 -11.52
N PRO A 255 -4.28 6.64 -10.17
CA PRO A 255 -4.66 7.87 -9.48
C PRO A 255 -3.82 9.08 -9.89
N ILE A 256 -2.50 8.91 -10.05
CA ILE A 256 -1.60 10.00 -10.47
C ILE A 256 -1.96 10.49 -11.88
N SER A 257 -2.19 9.57 -12.81
CA SER A 257 -2.56 9.93 -14.19
C SER A 257 -3.94 10.60 -14.25
N MET A 258 -4.90 10.16 -13.45
CA MET A 258 -6.20 10.80 -13.31
C MET A 258 -6.07 12.22 -12.75
N LEU A 259 -5.22 12.43 -11.75
CA LEU A 259 -4.91 13.75 -11.20
C LEU A 259 -4.23 14.65 -12.23
N ALA A 260 -3.23 14.16 -12.96
CA ALA A 260 -2.58 14.93 -14.03
C ALA A 260 -3.57 15.35 -15.12
N LEU A 261 -4.51 14.47 -15.48
CA LEU A 261 -5.58 14.75 -16.42
C LEU A 261 -6.56 15.81 -15.87
N LEU A 262 -6.92 15.71 -14.60
CA LEU A 262 -7.72 16.73 -13.92
C LEU A 262 -7.04 18.10 -13.99
N PHE A 263 -5.74 18.17 -13.65
CA PHE A 263 -4.99 19.42 -13.70
C PHE A 263 -4.89 19.97 -15.13
N ALA A 264 -4.70 19.10 -16.11
CA ALA A 264 -4.73 19.51 -17.52
C ALA A 264 -6.08 20.16 -17.88
N PHE A 265 -7.20 19.63 -17.40
CA PHE A 265 -8.51 20.23 -17.61
C PHE A 265 -8.70 21.58 -16.88
N ILE A 266 -8.22 21.70 -15.64
CA ILE A 266 -8.30 22.93 -14.86
C ILE A 266 -7.48 24.04 -15.52
N ILE A 267 -6.24 23.75 -15.87
CA ILE A 267 -5.34 24.69 -16.55
C ILE A 267 -5.90 25.04 -17.94
N TYR A 268 -6.44 24.06 -18.67
CA TYR A 268 -7.14 24.31 -19.93
C TYR A 268 -8.32 25.27 -19.75
N GLY A 269 -9.15 25.08 -18.72
CA GLY A 269 -10.26 25.96 -18.41
C GLY A 269 -9.79 27.42 -18.18
N ALA A 270 -8.76 27.60 -17.36
CA ALA A 270 -8.16 28.89 -17.07
C ALA A 270 -7.58 29.57 -18.33
N PHE A 271 -6.87 28.84 -19.17
CA PHE A 271 -6.36 29.36 -20.45
C PHE A 271 -7.47 29.66 -21.43
N ASN A 272 -8.52 28.85 -21.49
CA ASN A 272 -9.66 29.10 -22.40
C ASN A 272 -10.38 30.42 -22.05
N VAL A 273 -10.59 30.63 -20.74
CA VAL A 273 -11.19 31.88 -20.25
C VAL A 273 -10.31 33.08 -20.58
N TRP A 274 -9.03 32.99 -20.34
CA TRP A 274 -8.13 34.10 -20.64
C TRP A 274 -8.04 34.39 -22.14
N ASN A 275 -7.84 33.38 -22.95
CA ASN A 275 -7.74 33.56 -24.40
C ASN A 275 -9.06 34.04 -25.07
N SER A 276 -10.22 33.76 -24.47
CA SER A 276 -11.50 34.28 -24.98
C SER A 276 -11.63 35.79 -24.87
N ARG A 277 -10.95 36.40 -23.90
CA ARG A 277 -10.89 37.84 -23.75
C ARG A 277 -9.97 38.50 -24.78
N ASP A 278 -8.87 37.84 -25.15
CA ASP A 278 -7.89 38.37 -26.09
C ASP A 278 -8.29 38.18 -27.58
N GLN A 279 -9.47 37.66 -27.85
CA GLN A 279 -9.91 37.36 -29.24
C GLN A 279 -9.88 38.59 -30.17
N ARG A 280 -10.24 39.76 -29.65
CA ARG A 280 -10.19 41.01 -30.43
C ARG A 280 -8.77 41.42 -30.79
N GLU A 281 -7.83 41.34 -29.84
CA GLU A 281 -6.40 41.61 -30.06
C GLU A 281 -5.81 40.62 -31.07
N ILE A 282 -6.17 39.34 -30.97
CA ILE A 282 -5.74 38.31 -31.91
C ILE A 282 -6.31 38.56 -33.30
N ALA A 283 -7.58 38.99 -33.41
CA ALA A 283 -8.20 39.34 -34.66
C ALA A 283 -7.55 40.58 -35.34
N LEU A 284 -7.19 41.60 -34.54
CA LEU A 284 -6.39 42.74 -35.00
C LEU A 284 -5.02 42.32 -35.53
N LEU A 285 -4.32 41.45 -34.77
CA LEU A 285 -3.02 40.94 -35.21
C LEU A 285 -3.11 40.09 -36.49
N LYS A 286 -4.20 39.35 -36.67
CA LYS A 286 -4.48 38.61 -37.92
C LYS A 286 -4.84 39.52 -39.08
N SER A 287 -5.55 40.63 -38.83
CA SER A 287 -5.86 41.62 -39.89
C SER A 287 -4.61 42.35 -40.42
N VAL A 288 -3.58 42.46 -39.57
CA VAL A 288 -2.25 43.01 -39.96
C VAL A 288 -1.32 41.93 -40.55
N GLY A 289 -1.84 40.70 -40.76
CA GLY A 289 -1.10 39.66 -41.48
C GLY A 289 -0.46 38.56 -40.62
N MET A 290 -0.82 38.45 -39.35
CA MET A 290 -0.33 37.36 -38.50
C MET A 290 -0.93 36.02 -38.90
N THR A 291 -0.10 35.04 -39.21
CA THR A 291 -0.53 33.69 -39.63
C THR A 291 -1.06 32.86 -38.50
N GLU A 292 -1.85 31.82 -38.80
CA GLU A 292 -2.34 30.87 -37.79
C GLU A 292 -1.21 30.19 -36.99
N LYS A 293 -0.11 29.86 -37.67
CA LYS A 293 1.07 29.27 -37.02
C LYS A 293 1.72 30.21 -36.01
N GLN A 294 1.78 31.50 -36.36
CA GLN A 294 2.34 32.55 -35.49
C GLN A 294 1.46 32.79 -34.26
N VAL A 295 0.14 32.85 -34.42
CA VAL A 295 -0.83 32.94 -33.31
C VAL A 295 -0.69 31.77 -32.37
N LYS A 296 -0.68 30.54 -32.87
CA LYS A 296 -0.45 29.33 -32.02
C LYS A 296 0.85 29.41 -31.27
N LYS A 297 1.94 29.86 -31.90
CA LYS A 297 3.25 30.00 -31.27
C LYS A 297 3.25 31.08 -30.19
N MET A 298 2.58 32.22 -30.42
CA MET A 298 2.42 33.30 -29.47
C MET A 298 1.68 32.83 -28.21
N ILE A 299 0.54 32.14 -28.37
CA ILE A 299 -0.24 31.64 -27.22
C ILE A 299 0.53 30.60 -26.41
N ARG A 300 1.25 29.68 -27.06
CA ARG A 300 2.10 28.73 -26.35
C ARG A 300 3.22 29.40 -25.56
N ARG A 301 3.81 30.44 -26.12
CA ARG A 301 4.84 31.23 -25.45
C ARG A 301 4.31 32.03 -24.27
N ARG A 302 3.10 32.58 -24.38
CA ARG A 302 2.37 33.19 -23.24
C ARG A 302 2.12 32.18 -22.13
N ALA A 303 1.66 30.99 -22.47
CA ALA A 303 1.43 29.91 -21.50
C ALA A 303 2.71 29.55 -20.74
N PHE A 304 3.83 29.44 -21.45
CA PHE A 304 5.14 29.16 -20.82
C PHE A 304 5.60 30.29 -19.90
N LEU A 305 5.45 31.55 -20.34
CA LEU A 305 5.83 32.71 -19.51
C LEU A 305 5.00 32.82 -18.23
N LEU A 306 3.71 32.48 -18.30
CA LEU A 306 2.85 32.45 -17.13
C LEU A 306 3.16 31.29 -16.18
N ALA A 307 3.59 30.16 -16.73
CA ALA A 307 3.80 28.93 -15.96
C ALA A 307 5.15 28.88 -15.24
N ARG A 308 6.20 29.54 -15.78
CA ARG A 308 7.57 29.41 -15.24
C ARG A 308 7.69 29.72 -13.73
N GLY A 309 7.08 30.79 -13.27
CA GLY A 309 7.11 31.17 -11.85
C GLY A 309 6.29 30.20 -11.00
N PRO A 310 5.01 29.95 -11.32
CA PRO A 310 4.21 28.97 -10.61
C PRO A 310 4.76 27.55 -10.58
N ILE A 311 5.44 27.10 -11.64
CA ILE A 311 6.08 25.77 -11.66
C ILE A 311 7.22 25.71 -10.65
N LEU A 312 8.12 26.69 -10.65
CA LEU A 312 9.25 26.71 -9.72
C LEU A 312 8.78 26.85 -8.27
N LEU A 313 7.94 27.85 -8.00
CA LEU A 313 7.39 28.09 -6.67
C LEU A 313 6.52 26.91 -6.21
N GLY A 314 5.71 26.36 -7.11
CA GLY A 314 4.85 25.21 -6.85
C GLY A 314 5.64 23.96 -6.49
N THR A 315 6.75 23.71 -7.16
CA THR A 315 7.64 22.57 -6.83
C THR A 315 8.28 22.75 -5.45
N ALA A 316 8.70 23.95 -5.10
CA ALA A 316 9.24 24.23 -3.76
C ALA A 316 8.16 24.07 -2.67
N LEU A 317 6.96 24.60 -2.90
CA LEU A 317 5.84 24.43 -1.97
C LEU A 317 5.35 22.97 -1.90
N ALA A 318 5.41 22.23 -2.99
CA ALA A 318 5.09 20.80 -3.02
C ALA A 318 6.00 19.99 -2.09
N TYR A 319 7.30 20.29 -2.08
CA TYR A 319 8.25 19.71 -1.15
C TYR A 319 7.88 20.01 0.31
N GLY A 320 7.49 21.25 0.61
CA GLY A 320 7.03 21.64 1.94
C GLY A 320 5.74 20.92 2.36
N VAL A 321 4.77 20.78 1.45
CA VAL A 321 3.50 20.05 1.70
C VAL A 321 3.76 18.57 1.94
N ALA A 322 4.60 17.93 1.12
CA ALA A 322 4.97 16.52 1.28
C ALA A 322 5.64 16.28 2.65
N ASN A 323 6.62 17.11 3.03
CA ASN A 323 7.23 17.02 4.35
C ASN A 323 6.24 17.26 5.49
N GLY A 324 5.31 18.19 5.32
CA GLY A 324 4.26 18.45 6.30
C GLY A 324 3.34 17.28 6.52
N LEU A 325 2.90 16.62 5.45
CA LEU A 325 2.08 15.41 5.51
C LEU A 325 2.85 14.25 6.16
N LEU A 326 4.09 14.02 5.72
CA LEU A 326 4.95 12.98 6.27
C LEU A 326 5.23 13.22 7.77
N TYR A 327 5.47 14.48 8.17
CA TYR A 327 5.64 14.84 9.58
C TYR A 327 4.38 14.56 10.41
N LEU A 328 3.19 14.86 9.88
CA LEU A 328 1.93 14.55 10.57
C LEU A 328 1.73 13.04 10.75
N ILE A 329 2.06 12.24 9.75
CA ILE A 329 2.02 10.78 9.81
C ILE A 329 3.04 10.28 10.84
N TRP A 330 4.29 10.75 10.76
CA TRP A 330 5.34 10.40 11.72
C TRP A 330 4.96 10.76 13.15
N ARG A 331 4.44 11.98 13.38
CA ARG A 331 3.98 12.40 14.71
C ARG A 331 2.87 11.53 15.28
N ASN A 332 1.96 11.08 14.41
CA ASN A 332 0.92 10.16 14.83
C ASN A 332 1.49 8.78 15.17
N ASN A 333 2.40 8.25 14.35
CA ASN A 333 3.08 6.99 14.62
C ASN A 333 3.94 7.05 15.88
N ALA A 334 4.67 8.15 16.10
CA ALA A 334 5.47 8.34 17.31
C ALA A 334 4.63 8.28 18.59
N LYS A 335 3.39 8.80 18.56
CA LYS A 335 2.45 8.62 19.67
C LYS A 335 2.01 7.18 19.85
N SER A 336 1.86 6.43 18.76
CA SER A 336 1.53 5.01 18.79
C SER A 336 2.62 4.19 19.45
N PHE A 337 3.87 4.43 19.08
CA PHE A 337 5.02 3.78 19.72
C PHE A 337 5.04 4.03 21.23
N HIS A 338 4.72 5.25 21.65
CA HIS A 338 4.63 5.56 23.07
C HIS A 338 3.48 4.79 23.75
N THR A 339 2.29 4.76 23.15
CA THR A 339 1.13 4.04 23.72
C THR A 339 1.37 2.53 23.76
N VAL A 340 1.96 1.95 22.69
CA VAL A 340 2.32 0.54 22.65
C VAL A 340 3.42 0.25 23.67
N GLY A 341 4.42 1.12 23.80
CA GLY A 341 5.46 1.02 24.81
C GLY A 341 4.92 1.08 26.26
N GLU A 342 3.95 1.98 26.55
CA GLU A 342 3.26 2.02 27.84
C GLU A 342 2.52 0.71 28.14
N VAL A 343 1.84 0.14 27.16
CA VAL A 343 1.11 -1.14 27.30
C VAL A 343 2.07 -2.32 27.50
N LEU A 344 3.22 -2.31 26.81
CA LEU A 344 4.23 -3.35 26.94
C LEU A 344 5.15 -3.15 28.15
N GLY A 345 5.02 -2.02 28.88
CA GLY A 345 5.92 -1.66 29.97
C GLY A 345 7.36 -1.37 29.52
N GLU A 346 7.56 -1.07 28.24
CA GLU A 346 8.85 -0.75 27.62
C GLU A 346 8.86 0.66 27.06
N ARG A 347 10.01 1.35 27.18
CA ARG A 347 10.20 2.63 26.50
C ARG A 347 10.61 2.39 25.06
N ILE A 348 9.62 2.10 24.18
CA ILE A 348 9.86 2.02 22.75
C ILE A 348 10.07 3.43 22.21
N LYS A 349 11.28 3.74 21.79
CA LYS A 349 11.62 5.03 21.18
C LYS A 349 11.13 5.03 19.74
N ALA A 350 10.28 6.00 19.41
CA ALA A 350 9.91 6.21 18.02
C ALA A 350 11.14 6.56 17.17
N PRO A 351 11.26 6.06 15.94
CA PRO A 351 12.35 6.44 15.05
C PRO A 351 12.33 7.96 14.79
N ASP A 352 13.50 8.54 14.59
CA ASP A 352 13.63 9.99 14.31
C ASP A 352 12.94 10.34 12.98
N PHE A 353 12.37 11.56 12.92
CA PHE A 353 11.74 12.04 11.70
C PHE A 353 12.75 12.17 10.57
N GLN A 354 12.48 11.48 9.47
CA GLN A 354 13.28 11.59 8.26
C GLN A 354 12.49 12.39 7.22
N PRO A 355 13.02 13.57 6.78
CA PRO A 355 12.36 14.36 5.76
C PRO A 355 12.43 13.68 4.39
N VAL A 356 11.51 14.08 3.51
CA VAL A 356 11.50 13.68 2.10
C VAL A 356 12.86 13.93 1.46
N GLY A 357 13.46 12.91 0.86
CA GLY A 357 14.73 13.04 0.18
C GLY A 357 14.65 13.95 -1.05
N LEU A 358 15.49 15.00 -1.12
CA LEU A 358 15.55 15.90 -2.26
C LEU A 358 16.44 15.29 -3.37
N SER A 359 15.84 14.52 -4.26
CA SER A 359 16.53 13.99 -5.44
C SER A 359 16.44 14.97 -6.62
N PRO A 360 17.57 15.38 -7.24
CA PRO A 360 17.55 16.25 -8.43
C PRO A 360 16.72 15.65 -9.58
N TYR A 361 16.73 14.34 -9.74
CA TYR A 361 15.96 13.64 -10.77
C TYR A 361 14.46 13.75 -10.53
N VAL A 362 14.01 13.65 -9.29
CA VAL A 362 12.59 13.80 -8.91
C VAL A 362 12.13 15.23 -9.15
N VAL A 363 12.92 16.20 -8.74
CA VAL A 363 12.64 17.63 -9.02
C VAL A 363 12.55 17.88 -10.53
N LEU A 364 13.49 17.38 -11.32
CA LEU A 364 13.48 17.51 -12.77
C LEU A 364 12.24 16.83 -13.38
N ALA A 365 11.87 15.66 -12.91
CA ALA A 365 10.67 14.95 -13.36
C ALA A 365 9.38 15.74 -13.07
N ILE A 366 9.26 16.36 -11.90
CA ILE A 366 8.13 17.22 -11.54
C ILE A 366 8.09 18.45 -12.46
N LEU A 367 9.23 19.08 -12.72
CA LEU A 367 9.33 20.24 -13.61
C LEU A 367 8.91 19.89 -15.04
N ILE A 368 9.38 18.75 -15.57
CA ILE A 368 9.04 18.26 -16.92
C ILE A 368 7.55 17.90 -16.99
N LEU A 369 7.03 17.16 -16.03
CA LEU A 369 5.62 16.75 -15.98
C LEU A 369 4.69 17.97 -15.90
N SER A 370 5.04 18.96 -15.06
CA SER A 370 4.30 20.20 -14.92
C SER A 370 4.33 21.03 -16.22
N ALA A 371 5.50 21.16 -16.84
CA ALA A 371 5.64 21.87 -18.11
C ALA A 371 4.86 21.17 -19.25
N ALA A 372 4.91 19.85 -19.31
CA ALA A 372 4.14 19.06 -20.27
C ALA A 372 2.62 19.23 -20.08
N THR A 373 2.15 19.19 -18.82
CA THR A 373 0.73 19.41 -18.48
C THR A 373 0.25 20.79 -18.92
N VAL A 374 1.04 21.83 -18.64
CA VAL A 374 0.74 23.20 -19.10
C VAL A 374 0.75 23.30 -20.62
N TYR A 375 1.73 22.71 -21.27
CA TYR A 375 1.83 22.72 -22.74
C TYR A 375 0.62 22.02 -23.41
N LEU A 376 0.23 20.85 -22.92
CA LEU A 376 -0.95 20.13 -23.42
C LEU A 376 -2.25 20.90 -23.18
N SER A 377 -2.39 21.52 -22.01
CA SER A 377 -3.55 22.35 -21.65
C SER A 377 -3.68 23.58 -22.54
N ALA A 378 -2.57 24.20 -22.94
CA ALA A 378 -2.54 25.37 -23.82
C ALA A 378 -2.75 25.02 -25.31
N MET A 379 -2.58 23.76 -25.71
CA MET A 379 -2.61 23.34 -27.13
C MET A 379 -3.99 23.51 -27.78
N MET A 380 -5.08 23.16 -27.09
CA MET A 380 -6.45 23.32 -27.62
C MET A 380 -6.88 24.80 -27.74
N PRO A 381 -6.70 25.64 -26.68
CA PRO A 381 -6.93 27.08 -26.80
C PRO A 381 -6.12 27.71 -27.94
N ALA A 382 -4.83 27.35 -28.08
CA ALA A 382 -3.98 27.86 -29.15
C ALA A 382 -4.50 27.47 -30.55
N LYS A 383 -4.99 26.24 -30.74
CA LYS A 383 -5.63 25.80 -32.00
C LYS A 383 -6.88 26.61 -32.31
N ARG A 384 -7.75 26.90 -31.33
CA ARG A 384 -8.98 27.68 -31.47
C ARG A 384 -8.68 29.12 -31.88
N CYS A 385 -7.80 29.79 -31.12
CA CYS A 385 -7.41 31.15 -31.42
C CYS A 385 -6.72 31.28 -32.81
N GLY A 386 -5.96 30.30 -33.24
CA GLY A 386 -5.37 30.24 -34.56
C GLY A 386 -6.39 30.18 -35.69
N LYS A 387 -7.52 29.49 -35.47
CA LYS A 387 -8.62 29.38 -36.45
C LYS A 387 -9.65 30.50 -36.34
N LEU A 388 -9.51 31.47 -35.42
CA LEU A 388 -10.46 32.56 -35.23
C LEU A 388 -10.64 33.34 -36.53
N ASN A 389 -11.92 33.58 -36.93
CA ASN A 389 -12.25 34.46 -38.05
C ASN A 389 -12.03 35.90 -37.64
N ILE A 390 -11.43 36.72 -38.53
CA ILE A 390 -11.06 38.12 -38.26
C ILE A 390 -12.34 38.94 -37.97
N ILE A 391 -13.38 38.77 -38.76
CA ILE A 391 -14.64 39.52 -38.63
C ILE A 391 -15.35 39.20 -37.30
N GLU A 392 -15.42 37.91 -36.94
CA GLU A 392 -16.05 37.48 -35.70
C GLU A 392 -15.26 37.97 -34.48
N GLY A 393 -13.89 37.91 -34.54
CA GLY A 393 -13.04 38.40 -33.49
C GLY A 393 -13.07 39.91 -33.29
N LEU A 394 -13.14 40.71 -34.37
CA LEU A 394 -13.24 42.18 -34.30
C LEU A 394 -14.60 42.65 -33.75
N ASN A 395 -15.65 41.97 -34.13
CA ASN A 395 -17.01 42.29 -33.66
C ASN A 395 -17.23 41.90 -32.19
N GLY A 396 -16.27 41.22 -31.56
CA GLY A 396 -16.38 40.78 -30.18
C GLY A 396 -17.55 39.81 -29.94
N LEU A 397 -18.04 39.20 -31.02
CA LEU A 397 -19.05 38.17 -30.98
C LEU A 397 -18.34 36.92 -30.47
N SER A 398 -18.49 36.62 -29.18
CA SER A 398 -18.08 35.34 -28.62
C SER A 398 -18.68 34.22 -29.47
N GLU A 399 -17.89 33.19 -29.80
CA GLU A 399 -18.37 32.00 -30.52
C GLU A 399 -19.68 31.49 -29.91
N LYS A 400 -20.81 31.89 -30.48
CA LYS A 400 -22.13 31.31 -30.16
C LYS A 400 -22.19 29.95 -30.85
N ASP A 401 -22.27 28.88 -30.08
CA ASP A 401 -22.34 27.50 -30.61
C ASP A 401 -23.66 27.19 -31.34
N GLY A 402 -24.57 28.14 -31.42
CA GLY A 402 -25.85 27.98 -32.09
C GLY A 402 -26.48 29.30 -32.49
N ARG A 403 -27.14 29.34 -33.63
CA ARG A 403 -28.05 30.43 -34.00
C ARG A 403 -29.20 30.42 -33.01
N LEU A 404 -29.38 31.50 -32.25
CA LEU A 404 -30.64 31.77 -31.54
C LEU A 404 -31.75 31.87 -32.57
N GLY A 405 -32.58 30.84 -32.70
CA GLY A 405 -33.85 30.96 -33.38
C GLY A 405 -34.77 31.90 -32.58
N PRO A 406 -35.79 32.48 -33.22
CA PRO A 406 -36.75 33.32 -32.51
C PRO A 406 -37.42 32.52 -31.40
N SER A 407 -37.04 32.77 -30.13
CA SER A 407 -37.64 32.09 -29.00
C SER A 407 -38.96 32.76 -28.67
N LYS A 408 -40.04 31.97 -28.59
CA LYS A 408 -41.32 32.48 -28.08
C LYS A 408 -41.13 32.74 -26.58
N VAL A 409 -41.27 34.00 -26.17
CA VAL A 409 -41.22 34.39 -24.77
C VAL A 409 -42.39 33.71 -24.02
N ARG A 410 -42.07 32.73 -23.20
CA ARG A 410 -43.06 32.10 -22.31
C ARG A 410 -42.73 32.48 -20.86
N GLY A 411 -43.47 33.35 -20.26
CA GLY A 411 -43.31 33.81 -18.89
C GLY A 411 -42.35 34.99 -18.74
N LYS A 412 -41.60 35.03 -17.60
CA LYS A 412 -40.66 36.13 -17.34
C LYS A 412 -39.49 36.11 -18.32
N ILE A 413 -39.17 37.28 -18.88
CA ILE A 413 -38.12 37.49 -19.89
C ILE A 413 -36.75 36.95 -19.45
N GLU A 414 -36.42 37.15 -18.16
CA GLU A 414 -35.13 36.69 -17.57
C GLU A 414 -34.98 35.17 -17.63
N LYS A 415 -36.08 34.41 -17.51
CA LYS A 415 -36.06 32.95 -17.56
C LYS A 415 -35.78 32.44 -18.97
N THR A 416 -36.38 33.08 -19.97
CA THR A 416 -36.21 32.73 -21.39
C THR A 416 -34.79 33.08 -21.82
N LEU A 417 -34.33 34.30 -21.53
CA LEU A 417 -32.99 34.74 -21.85
C LEU A 417 -31.91 33.87 -21.17
N ALA A 418 -32.07 33.54 -19.88
CA ALA A 418 -31.15 32.67 -19.19
C ALA A 418 -30.99 31.30 -19.87
N LYS A 419 -32.10 30.69 -20.34
CA LYS A 419 -32.08 29.44 -21.07
C LYS A 419 -31.40 29.56 -22.42
N ASP A 420 -31.74 30.63 -23.18
CA ASP A 420 -31.18 30.86 -24.50
C ASP A 420 -29.69 31.18 -24.45
N TYR A 421 -29.26 31.97 -23.49
CA TYR A 421 -27.82 32.22 -23.23
C TYR A 421 -27.09 30.96 -22.81
N TYR A 422 -27.65 30.18 -21.88
CA TYR A 422 -27.05 28.90 -21.47
C TYR A 422 -26.83 27.96 -22.68
N LEU A 423 -27.83 27.89 -23.58
CA LEU A 423 -27.73 27.06 -24.78
C LEU A 423 -26.77 27.64 -25.84
N SER A 424 -26.68 28.96 -25.94
CA SER A 424 -25.74 29.64 -26.87
C SER A 424 -24.28 29.46 -26.48
N TYR A 425 -24.01 29.37 -25.17
CA TYR A 425 -22.65 29.11 -24.61
C TYR A 425 -22.47 27.66 -24.14
N LYS A 426 -23.18 26.74 -24.76
CA LYS A 426 -23.21 25.32 -24.38
C LYS A 426 -21.82 24.72 -24.26
N ARG A 427 -20.90 25.09 -25.13
CA ARG A 427 -19.52 24.55 -25.14
C ARG A 427 -18.72 25.03 -23.93
N THR A 428 -18.83 26.30 -23.58
CA THR A 428 -18.14 26.85 -22.38
C THR A 428 -18.68 26.22 -21.10
N TYR A 429 -20.01 26.16 -20.97
CA TYR A 429 -20.64 25.52 -19.80
C TYR A 429 -20.36 24.02 -19.72
N ARG A 430 -20.27 23.31 -20.86
CA ARG A 430 -19.86 21.91 -20.90
C ARG A 430 -18.44 21.72 -20.40
N THR A 431 -17.51 22.62 -20.69
CA THR A 431 -16.14 22.55 -20.22
C THR A 431 -16.08 22.74 -18.69
N ILE A 432 -16.81 23.72 -18.16
CA ILE A 432 -16.94 23.96 -16.72
C ILE A 432 -17.54 22.73 -16.03
N LEU A 433 -18.64 22.21 -16.59
CA LEU A 433 -19.32 21.03 -16.08
C LEU A 433 -18.38 19.81 -16.00
N LEU A 434 -17.64 19.51 -17.07
CA LEU A 434 -16.75 18.37 -17.13
C LEU A 434 -15.57 18.49 -16.16
N SER A 435 -14.94 19.67 -16.07
CA SER A 435 -13.81 19.86 -15.15
C SER A 435 -14.24 19.75 -13.68
N THR A 436 -15.39 20.30 -13.33
CA THR A 436 -15.92 20.22 -11.97
C THR A 436 -16.43 18.82 -11.63
N ALA A 437 -17.09 18.15 -12.58
CA ALA A 437 -17.51 16.77 -12.40
C ALA A 437 -16.32 15.82 -12.22
N LEU A 438 -15.23 16.01 -12.95
CA LEU A 438 -14.02 15.20 -12.82
C LEU A 438 -13.40 15.37 -11.44
N SER A 439 -13.35 16.61 -10.91
CA SER A 439 -12.89 16.86 -9.53
C SER A 439 -13.77 16.13 -8.50
N ALA A 440 -15.10 16.17 -8.67
CA ALA A 440 -16.04 15.47 -7.80
C ALA A 440 -15.89 13.94 -7.88
N VAL A 441 -15.64 13.40 -9.07
CA VAL A 441 -15.40 11.95 -9.28
C VAL A 441 -14.13 11.50 -8.55
N ILE A 442 -13.02 12.22 -8.68
CA ILE A 442 -11.76 11.86 -8.00
C ILE A 442 -11.96 11.90 -6.49
N LEU A 443 -12.62 12.95 -5.97
CA LEU A 443 -12.95 13.00 -4.55
C LEU A 443 -13.79 11.79 -4.12
N THR A 444 -14.78 11.39 -4.93
CA THR A 444 -15.61 10.23 -4.67
C THR A 444 -14.81 8.92 -4.69
N VAL A 445 -13.86 8.77 -5.61
CA VAL A 445 -12.97 7.59 -5.64
C VAL A 445 -12.20 7.46 -4.33
N VAL A 446 -11.65 8.56 -3.80
CA VAL A 446 -10.94 8.56 -2.50
C VAL A 446 -11.88 8.16 -1.35
N MET A 447 -13.10 8.71 -1.35
CA MET A 447 -14.10 8.40 -0.31
C MET A 447 -14.55 6.93 -0.34
N VAL A 448 -14.88 6.42 -1.53
CA VAL A 448 -15.29 5.02 -1.72
C VAL A 448 -14.15 4.05 -1.42
N SER A 449 -12.89 4.43 -1.70
CA SER A 449 -11.73 3.62 -1.31
C SER A 449 -11.56 3.53 0.21
N GLY A 450 -11.83 4.61 0.93
CA GLY A 450 -11.88 4.59 2.40
C GLY A 450 -12.98 3.67 2.94
N ALA A 451 -14.20 3.79 2.39
CA ALA A 451 -15.33 2.92 2.75
C ALA A 451 -15.06 1.43 2.44
N TYR A 452 -14.33 1.15 1.35
CA TYR A 452 -13.90 -0.22 1.05
C TYR A 452 -12.93 -0.77 2.09
N GLY A 453 -12.01 0.04 2.60
CA GLY A 453 -11.13 -0.36 3.70
C GLY A 453 -11.94 -0.76 4.95
N GLU A 454 -12.95 0.01 5.33
CA GLU A 454 -13.86 -0.32 6.44
C GLU A 454 -14.67 -1.60 6.17
N LEU A 455 -15.12 -1.80 4.93
CA LEU A 455 -15.83 -3.02 4.54
C LEU A 455 -14.93 -4.25 4.65
N THR A 456 -13.70 -4.16 4.17
CA THR A 456 -12.70 -5.23 4.25
C THR A 456 -12.41 -5.58 5.71
N GLU A 457 -12.25 -4.58 6.56
CA GLU A 457 -12.03 -4.82 7.97
C GLU A 457 -13.22 -5.49 8.67
N ALA A 458 -14.43 -5.12 8.30
CA ALA A 458 -15.63 -5.70 8.90
C ALA A 458 -15.87 -7.16 8.52
N TYR A 459 -15.49 -7.57 7.30
CA TYR A 459 -15.88 -8.87 6.76
C TYR A 459 -14.71 -9.76 6.29
N ASP A 460 -13.51 -9.22 6.06
CA ASP A 460 -12.36 -9.99 5.62
C ASP A 460 -11.33 -10.19 6.74
N LYS A 461 -11.33 -9.33 7.76
CA LYS A 461 -10.44 -9.45 8.89
C LYS A 461 -10.96 -10.46 9.90
N PHE A 462 -10.13 -11.46 10.21
CA PHE A 462 -10.38 -12.35 11.33
C PHE A 462 -10.26 -11.59 12.65
N ARG A 463 -11.17 -11.82 13.56
CA ARG A 463 -11.12 -11.29 14.94
C ARG A 463 -11.12 -12.45 15.91
N SER A 464 -10.07 -12.56 16.68
CA SER A 464 -10.00 -13.55 17.75
C SER A 464 -11.19 -13.38 18.70
N PRO A 465 -11.88 -14.46 19.07
CA PRO A 465 -12.99 -14.41 20.04
C PRO A 465 -12.50 -14.24 21.49
N TYR A 466 -11.17 -14.32 21.73
CA TYR A 466 -10.60 -14.24 23.06
C TYR A 466 -10.32 -12.79 23.46
N THR A 467 -10.43 -12.54 24.77
CA THR A 467 -10.12 -11.24 25.35
C THR A 467 -8.64 -10.92 25.23
N PHE A 468 -7.78 -11.91 25.47
CA PHE A 468 -6.38 -11.87 25.11
C PHE A 468 -5.82 -13.26 24.82
N SER A 469 -4.69 -13.31 24.14
CA SER A 469 -3.94 -14.53 23.82
C SER A 469 -2.47 -14.31 24.07
N SER A 470 -1.80 -15.32 24.58
CA SER A 470 -0.35 -15.35 24.74
C SER A 470 0.22 -16.55 24.03
N THR A 471 1.31 -16.36 23.34
CA THR A 471 2.07 -17.41 22.67
C THR A 471 3.44 -17.46 23.33
N ILE A 472 3.84 -18.63 23.82
CA ILE A 472 5.10 -18.88 24.48
C ILE A 472 5.96 -19.72 23.54
N PHE A 473 7.19 -19.26 23.34
CA PHE A 473 8.12 -19.80 22.36
C PHE A 473 9.24 -20.63 22.97
N THR A 474 9.31 -20.72 24.28
CA THR A 474 10.38 -21.42 24.99
C THR A 474 10.16 -22.93 25.01
N PRO A 475 11.21 -23.75 24.80
CA PRO A 475 11.17 -25.18 24.98
C PRO A 475 10.66 -25.58 26.39
N GLY A 476 9.82 -26.63 26.46
CA GLY A 476 9.25 -27.09 27.72
C GLY A 476 8.25 -26.15 28.37
N SER A 477 7.72 -25.23 27.64
CA SER A 477 6.90 -24.09 28.10
C SER A 477 5.53 -24.41 28.67
N MET A 478 5.07 -25.66 28.62
CA MET A 478 3.85 -26.12 29.31
C MET A 478 4.18 -26.70 30.69
N ASP A 479 4.85 -25.90 31.53
CA ASP A 479 5.04 -26.26 32.92
C ASP A 479 3.68 -26.43 33.60
N PRO A 480 3.39 -27.62 34.21
CA PRO A 480 2.13 -27.88 34.90
C PRO A 480 1.85 -26.88 36.02
N GLN A 481 2.88 -26.48 36.77
CA GLN A 481 2.72 -25.54 37.87
C GLN A 481 2.38 -24.13 37.36
N MET A 482 3.06 -23.69 36.31
CA MET A 482 2.72 -22.42 35.65
C MET A 482 1.29 -22.42 35.15
N THR A 483 0.83 -23.51 34.54
CA THR A 483 -0.55 -23.62 34.02
C THR A 483 -1.56 -23.57 35.15
N GLU A 484 -1.32 -24.21 36.28
CA GLU A 484 -2.19 -24.16 37.48
C GLU A 484 -2.21 -22.74 38.08
N ASP A 485 -1.06 -22.09 38.20
CA ASP A 485 -0.96 -20.72 38.71
C ASP A 485 -1.69 -19.74 37.77
N LEU A 486 -1.65 -19.95 36.48
CA LEU A 486 -2.42 -19.14 35.48
C LEU A 486 -3.93 -19.40 35.60
N LYS A 487 -4.37 -20.64 35.79
CA LYS A 487 -5.77 -21.00 36.03
C LYS A 487 -6.32 -20.41 37.32
N ALA A 488 -5.47 -20.17 38.32
CA ALA A 488 -5.84 -19.55 39.57
C ALA A 488 -6.14 -18.04 39.46
N LEU A 489 -5.87 -17.41 38.34
CA LEU A 489 -6.16 -15.97 38.12
C LEU A 489 -7.65 -15.68 38.23
N LYS A 490 -7.99 -14.69 39.05
CA LYS A 490 -9.40 -14.28 39.27
C LYS A 490 -9.92 -13.43 38.12
N GLY A 491 -11.18 -13.68 37.75
CA GLY A 491 -11.88 -12.87 36.74
C GLY A 491 -11.81 -13.43 35.33
N VAL A 492 -11.27 -14.62 35.15
CA VAL A 492 -11.27 -15.37 33.89
C VAL A 492 -12.44 -16.35 33.88
N ASP A 493 -13.20 -16.38 32.80
CA ASP A 493 -14.34 -17.31 32.64
C ASP A 493 -13.94 -18.60 31.96
N GLU A 494 -13.12 -18.52 30.94
CA GLU A 494 -12.69 -19.65 30.13
C GLU A 494 -11.21 -19.55 29.78
N TRP A 495 -10.52 -20.67 29.85
CA TRP A 495 -9.14 -20.87 29.47
C TRP A 495 -9.07 -21.89 28.32
N TYR A 496 -8.18 -21.62 27.34
CA TYR A 496 -7.86 -22.55 26.25
C TYR A 496 -6.37 -22.70 26.14
N PHE A 497 -5.88 -23.88 26.45
CA PHE A 497 -4.45 -24.20 26.39
C PHE A 497 -4.22 -25.24 25.32
N TYR A 498 -3.22 -25.04 24.50
CA TYR A 498 -2.81 -26.03 23.52
C TYR A 498 -1.38 -25.75 23.08
N ARG A 499 -0.74 -26.78 22.56
CA ARG A 499 0.51 -26.66 21.81
C ARG A 499 0.19 -26.82 20.34
N LYS A 500 0.94 -26.13 19.45
CA LYS A 500 0.78 -26.25 18.01
C LYS A 500 2.11 -26.49 17.34
N GLN A 501 2.11 -27.36 16.31
CA GLN A 501 3.22 -27.59 15.41
C GLN A 501 2.75 -27.53 13.96
N ASP A 502 3.48 -26.82 13.13
CA ASP A 502 3.23 -26.75 11.71
C ASP A 502 4.04 -27.82 10.96
N PHE A 503 3.41 -28.43 9.98
CA PHE A 503 3.98 -29.44 9.08
C PHE A 503 3.65 -29.11 7.63
N LYS A 504 4.39 -29.73 6.73
CA LYS A 504 4.10 -29.73 5.29
C LYS A 504 3.33 -30.98 4.90
N CYS A 505 2.25 -30.80 4.15
CA CYS A 505 1.43 -31.87 3.64
C CYS A 505 1.45 -31.84 2.11
N PHE A 506 2.19 -32.75 1.49
CA PHE A 506 2.30 -32.78 0.03
C PHE A 506 1.14 -33.54 -0.61
N VAL A 507 0.57 -32.97 -1.67
CA VAL A 507 -0.53 -33.57 -2.41
C VAL A 507 -0.14 -34.91 -3.03
N ALA A 508 1.12 -35.03 -3.47
CA ALA A 508 1.65 -36.28 -4.02
C ALA A 508 1.61 -37.44 -3.02
N ASP A 509 1.89 -37.17 -1.75
CA ASP A 509 1.93 -38.17 -0.68
C ASP A 509 0.51 -38.53 -0.16
N ASN A 510 -0.50 -37.69 -0.44
CA ASN A 510 -1.84 -37.76 0.17
C ASN A 510 -2.99 -37.86 -0.83
N GLY A 511 -2.73 -38.24 -2.07
CA GLY A 511 -3.74 -38.25 -3.12
C GLY A 511 -4.95 -39.16 -2.84
N ALA A 512 -4.79 -40.29 -2.12
CA ALA A 512 -5.87 -41.17 -1.71
C ALA A 512 -6.68 -40.60 -0.52
N PHE A 513 -6.04 -39.85 0.37
CA PHE A 513 -6.63 -39.32 1.61
C PHE A 513 -7.66 -38.22 1.36
N PHE A 514 -7.40 -37.34 0.38
CA PHE A 514 -8.24 -36.17 0.15
C PHE A 514 -9.60 -36.49 -0.47
N SER A 515 -10.62 -35.78 0.01
CA SER A 515 -11.99 -35.85 -0.52
C SER A 515 -12.07 -35.39 -1.99
N GLN A 516 -13.18 -35.76 -2.68
CA GLN A 516 -13.42 -35.28 -4.04
C GLN A 516 -13.52 -33.73 -4.13
N PRO A 517 -14.23 -33.02 -3.22
CA PRO A 517 -14.23 -31.57 -3.18
C PRO A 517 -12.82 -30.98 -3.00
N MET A 518 -11.99 -31.56 -2.11
CA MET A 518 -10.61 -31.13 -1.87
C MET A 518 -9.75 -31.34 -3.11
N LYS A 519 -9.82 -32.50 -3.77
CA LYS A 519 -9.11 -32.79 -5.04
C LYS A 519 -9.49 -31.78 -6.13
N LYS A 520 -10.76 -31.39 -6.21
CA LYS A 520 -11.23 -30.38 -7.15
C LYS A 520 -10.63 -29.00 -6.84
N ALA A 521 -10.68 -28.57 -5.58
CA ALA A 521 -10.11 -27.30 -5.14
C ALA A 521 -8.60 -27.22 -5.38
N LEU A 522 -7.88 -28.34 -5.19
CA LEU A 522 -6.44 -28.44 -5.48
C LEU A 522 -6.11 -28.32 -6.97
N LYS A 523 -6.96 -28.86 -7.86
CA LYS A 523 -6.79 -28.75 -9.31
C LYS A 523 -7.11 -27.34 -9.83
N GLU A 524 -8.14 -26.70 -9.32
CA GLU A 524 -8.57 -25.35 -9.71
C GLU A 524 -7.62 -24.27 -9.17
N GLY A 525 -7.05 -24.49 -7.98
CA GLY A 525 -6.05 -23.62 -7.39
C GLY A 525 -4.69 -23.80 -8.07
N LYS A 526 -4.31 -22.87 -8.92
CA LYS A 526 -3.08 -22.89 -9.76
C LYS A 526 -1.74 -23.05 -9.01
N LYS A 527 -1.68 -23.28 -7.69
CA LYS A 527 -0.44 -22.96 -6.96
C LYS A 527 0.08 -23.93 -5.92
N SER A 528 -0.48 -24.94 -5.40
CA SER A 528 0.34 -25.69 -4.44
C SER A 528 0.25 -27.20 -4.56
N LYS A 529 1.40 -27.78 -4.83
CA LYS A 529 1.70 -29.19 -4.56
C LYS A 529 1.83 -29.46 -3.07
N GLU A 530 1.87 -28.39 -2.25
CA GLU A 530 2.11 -28.37 -0.81
C GLU A 530 0.97 -27.65 -0.09
N LEU A 531 0.51 -28.24 1.01
CA LEU A 531 -0.51 -27.71 1.91
C LEU A 531 0.11 -27.50 3.29
N TYR A 532 -0.45 -26.58 4.05
CA TYR A 532 -0.15 -26.46 5.47
C TYR A 532 -0.89 -27.56 6.25
N ALA A 533 -0.20 -28.24 7.14
CA ALA A 533 -0.82 -29.11 8.13
C ALA A 533 -0.41 -28.61 9.51
N ARG A 534 -1.37 -28.57 10.41
CA ARG A 534 -1.15 -28.08 11.78
C ARG A 534 -1.64 -29.11 12.77
N MET A 535 -0.79 -29.48 13.70
CA MET A 535 -1.14 -30.37 14.80
C MET A 535 -1.33 -29.55 16.08
N TYR A 536 -2.43 -29.78 16.75
CA TYR A 536 -2.78 -29.17 18.03
C TYR A 536 -2.73 -30.23 19.13
N GLY A 537 -1.83 -30.06 20.08
CA GLY A 537 -1.77 -30.86 21.30
C GLY A 537 -2.57 -30.18 22.41
N LEU A 538 -3.72 -30.74 22.75
CA LEU A 538 -4.57 -30.28 23.86
C LEU A 538 -4.11 -30.90 25.18
N THR A 539 -4.49 -30.30 26.31
CA THR A 539 -4.36 -30.98 27.60
C THR A 539 -5.11 -32.31 27.52
N ASP A 540 -4.63 -33.33 28.25
CA ASP A 540 -5.26 -34.66 28.17
C ASP A 540 -6.71 -34.60 28.61
N GLU A 541 -7.05 -33.77 29.61
CA GLU A 541 -8.42 -33.51 30.03
C GLU A 541 -9.31 -32.87 28.93
N ASP A 542 -8.80 -31.87 28.25
CA ASP A 542 -9.58 -31.17 27.20
C ASP A 542 -9.73 -32.04 25.95
N TYR A 543 -8.75 -32.89 25.66
CA TYR A 543 -8.87 -33.87 24.59
C TYR A 543 -9.92 -34.95 24.89
N GLU A 544 -9.99 -35.47 26.13
CA GLU A 544 -11.05 -36.40 26.57
C GLU A 544 -12.44 -35.77 26.45
N LYS A 545 -12.59 -34.51 26.85
CA LYS A 545 -13.83 -33.75 26.67
C LYS A 545 -14.19 -33.64 25.17
N LEU A 546 -13.20 -33.41 24.31
CA LEU A 546 -13.40 -33.34 22.87
C LEU A 546 -13.85 -34.69 22.28
N LEU A 547 -13.24 -35.81 22.71
CA LEU A 547 -13.63 -37.14 22.31
C LEU A 547 -15.08 -37.45 22.72
N ALA A 548 -15.42 -37.23 23.98
CA ALA A 548 -16.76 -37.46 24.53
C ALA A 548 -17.83 -36.60 23.81
N ALA A 549 -17.52 -35.35 23.54
CA ALA A 549 -18.45 -34.45 22.83
C ALA A 549 -18.72 -34.86 21.38
N ASN A 550 -17.82 -35.67 20.76
CA ASN A 550 -17.96 -36.15 19.39
C ASN A 550 -18.23 -37.67 19.30
N GLY A 551 -18.44 -38.35 20.44
CA GLY A 551 -18.82 -39.76 20.49
C GLY A 551 -17.65 -40.73 20.17
N TYR A 552 -16.42 -40.34 20.43
CA TYR A 552 -15.23 -41.17 20.25
C TYR A 552 -14.74 -41.75 21.60
N ASP A 553 -14.15 -42.93 21.52
CA ASP A 553 -13.57 -43.63 22.66
C ASP A 553 -12.19 -43.01 23.02
N SER A 554 -11.75 -43.19 24.28
CA SER A 554 -10.47 -42.72 24.81
C SER A 554 -9.25 -43.28 24.08
N ASP A 555 -9.38 -44.39 23.34
CA ASP A 555 -8.33 -45.00 22.53
C ASP A 555 -8.03 -44.20 21.24
N THR A 556 -8.91 -43.27 20.87
CA THR A 556 -8.74 -42.42 19.70
C THR A 556 -7.59 -41.48 19.88
N THR A 557 -6.52 -41.64 19.06
CA THR A 557 -5.26 -40.90 19.25
C THR A 557 -5.24 -39.57 18.52
N TYR A 558 -5.75 -39.53 17.28
CA TYR A 558 -5.74 -38.32 16.43
C TYR A 558 -7.12 -38.06 15.85
N LEU A 559 -7.60 -36.84 16.02
CA LEU A 559 -8.80 -36.32 15.38
C LEU A 559 -8.41 -35.37 14.25
N LEU A 560 -9.12 -35.46 13.12
CA LEU A 560 -8.97 -34.54 12.01
C LEU A 560 -10.16 -33.56 11.98
N LEU A 561 -9.90 -32.27 11.87
CA LEU A 561 -10.93 -31.32 11.49
C LEU A 561 -11.25 -31.52 10.00
N ASN A 562 -12.43 -32.09 9.71
CA ASN A 562 -12.86 -32.36 8.34
C ASN A 562 -13.44 -31.13 7.64
N LYS A 563 -12.79 -30.00 7.82
CA LYS A 563 -13.25 -28.71 7.32
C LYS A 563 -12.04 -27.83 6.98
N THR A 564 -11.98 -27.36 5.75
CA THR A 564 -10.97 -26.41 5.30
C THR A 564 -11.59 -25.37 4.37
N ALA A 565 -10.99 -24.18 4.25
CA ALA A 565 -11.48 -23.20 3.30
C ALA A 565 -11.21 -23.65 1.85
N ALA A 566 -12.19 -23.53 0.98
CA ALA A 566 -12.05 -23.91 -0.43
C ALA A 566 -11.02 -23.02 -1.16
N ASP A 567 -10.98 -21.74 -0.82
CA ASP A 567 -10.07 -20.74 -1.37
C ASP A 567 -9.83 -19.58 -0.38
N ASP A 568 -8.74 -18.84 -0.55
CA ASP A 568 -8.42 -17.63 0.21
C ASP A 568 -8.83 -16.34 -0.50
N SER A 569 -9.44 -16.46 -1.68
CA SER A 569 -9.84 -15.29 -2.48
C SER A 569 -11.13 -14.65 -1.96
N SER A 570 -11.96 -15.44 -1.30
CA SER A 570 -13.20 -14.96 -0.67
C SER A 570 -12.91 -14.28 0.67
N PRO A 571 -13.65 -13.21 1.01
CA PRO A 571 -13.55 -12.59 2.32
C PRO A 571 -13.83 -13.58 3.44
N TYR A 572 -13.15 -13.43 4.58
CA TYR A 572 -13.23 -14.38 5.69
C TYR A 572 -14.67 -14.74 6.09
N ALA A 573 -15.54 -13.75 6.26
CA ALA A 573 -16.94 -13.98 6.65
C ALA A 573 -17.79 -14.74 5.60
N PHE A 574 -17.30 -14.86 4.37
CA PHE A 574 -18.03 -15.51 3.26
C PHE A 574 -17.27 -16.72 2.69
N ARG A 575 -16.24 -17.18 3.39
CA ARG A 575 -15.48 -18.37 2.98
C ARG A 575 -16.39 -19.59 2.92
N LYS A 576 -16.26 -20.35 1.86
CA LYS A 576 -16.89 -21.66 1.74
C LYS A 576 -15.92 -22.70 2.28
N TYR A 577 -16.46 -23.61 3.05
CA TYR A 577 -15.71 -24.72 3.62
C TYR A 577 -16.04 -26.00 2.89
N ILE A 578 -15.05 -26.88 2.76
CA ILE A 578 -15.14 -28.18 2.11
C ILE A 578 -14.54 -29.23 3.02
N PRO A 579 -14.97 -30.51 2.93
CA PRO A 579 -14.37 -31.58 3.68
C PRO A 579 -12.95 -31.89 3.17
N VAL A 580 -12.04 -32.17 4.10
CA VAL A 580 -10.66 -32.56 3.81
C VAL A 580 -10.60 -34.00 3.29
N THR A 581 -11.32 -34.92 3.95
CA THR A 581 -11.34 -36.35 3.62
C THR A 581 -12.78 -36.87 3.49
N ASP A 582 -12.95 -37.96 2.78
CA ASP A 582 -14.24 -38.66 2.68
C ASP A 582 -14.39 -39.80 3.74
N GLY A 583 -13.36 -40.05 4.58
CA GLY A 583 -13.39 -41.09 5.60
C GLY A 583 -12.15 -41.18 6.45
N SER A 584 -12.00 -42.27 7.19
CA SER A 584 -10.79 -42.54 7.98
C SER A 584 -9.62 -42.98 7.09
N GLY A 585 -8.40 -42.68 7.47
CA GLY A 585 -7.21 -43.04 6.73
C GLY A 585 -5.96 -42.50 7.43
N ALA A 586 -4.82 -42.51 6.75
CA ALA A 586 -3.59 -41.89 7.25
C ALA A 586 -3.28 -40.67 6.42
N VAL A 587 -2.89 -39.58 7.11
CA VAL A 587 -2.31 -38.42 6.49
C VAL A 587 -0.78 -38.47 6.59
N ASN A 588 -0.11 -38.18 5.48
CA ASN A 588 1.36 -38.17 5.39
C ASN A 588 1.86 -36.73 5.53
N LEU A 589 2.66 -36.50 6.55
CA LEU A 589 3.21 -35.18 6.87
C LEU A 589 4.74 -35.19 6.75
N ARG A 590 5.35 -34.03 6.58
CA ARG A 590 6.80 -33.81 6.64
C ARG A 590 7.10 -32.51 7.38
N TYR A 591 8.24 -32.42 8.06
CA TYR A 591 8.73 -31.18 8.63
C TYR A 591 9.25 -30.22 7.56
N SER A 592 10.00 -30.74 6.60
CA SER A 592 10.57 -29.99 5.50
C SER A 592 10.25 -30.65 4.14
N ALA A 593 10.52 -29.95 3.06
CA ALA A 593 10.27 -30.46 1.70
C ALA A 593 11.01 -31.78 1.42
N GLU A 594 12.19 -31.95 1.96
CA GLU A 594 13.06 -33.13 1.81
C GLU A 594 13.00 -34.08 3.01
N GLY A 595 12.20 -33.71 4.02
CA GLY A 595 12.09 -34.46 5.27
C GLY A 595 11.42 -35.83 5.07
N LYS A 596 11.66 -36.73 6.04
CA LYS A 596 11.02 -38.03 6.13
C LYS A 596 9.50 -37.91 6.13
N VAL A 597 8.83 -38.80 5.39
CA VAL A 597 7.37 -38.91 5.43
C VAL A 597 6.94 -39.59 6.73
N MET A 598 6.05 -38.95 7.46
CA MET A 598 5.46 -39.45 8.70
C MET A 598 3.98 -39.71 8.46
N ALA A 599 3.55 -40.96 8.55
CA ALA A 599 2.16 -41.36 8.39
C ALA A 599 1.44 -41.28 9.75
N ILE A 600 0.37 -40.46 9.82
CA ILE A 600 -0.47 -40.29 11.01
C ILE A 600 -1.85 -40.89 10.73
N GLY A 601 -2.19 -41.98 11.42
CA GLY A 601 -3.50 -42.59 11.32
C GLY A 601 -4.58 -41.75 12.01
N ILE A 602 -5.63 -41.42 11.26
CA ILE A 602 -6.75 -40.63 11.76
C ILE A 602 -7.78 -41.57 12.40
N GLY A 603 -7.98 -41.47 13.70
CA GLY A 603 -8.92 -42.26 14.48
C GLY A 603 -10.34 -41.73 14.42
N GLY A 604 -10.51 -40.44 14.17
CA GLY A 604 -11.83 -39.81 14.06
C GLY A 604 -11.81 -38.49 13.33
N VAL A 605 -12.98 -38.02 12.94
CA VAL A 605 -13.16 -36.73 12.25
C VAL A 605 -14.10 -35.83 13.05
N ILE A 606 -13.85 -34.55 13.09
CA ILE A 606 -14.70 -33.52 13.70
C ILE A 606 -15.05 -32.45 12.68
N ASP A 607 -16.29 -31.93 12.75
CA ASP A 607 -16.79 -30.94 11.80
C ASP A 607 -16.63 -29.51 12.29
N GLU A 608 -16.41 -29.31 13.58
CA GLU A 608 -16.24 -28.00 14.19
C GLU A 608 -14.91 -27.90 14.92
N MET A 609 -14.26 -26.76 14.77
CA MET A 609 -13.02 -26.48 15.48
C MET A 609 -13.31 -26.23 16.96
N PRO A 610 -12.64 -26.94 17.90
CA PRO A 610 -12.91 -26.79 19.35
C PRO A 610 -12.62 -25.37 19.84
N PHE A 611 -11.72 -24.67 19.19
CA PHE A 611 -11.34 -23.29 19.49
C PHE A 611 -10.85 -22.59 18.22
N THR A 612 -11.10 -21.29 18.11
CA THR A 612 -10.74 -20.52 16.90
C THR A 612 -9.73 -19.45 17.24
N ILE A 613 -8.47 -19.61 16.88
CA ILE A 613 -7.39 -18.70 17.20
C ILE A 613 -6.93 -17.92 16.00
N GLU A 614 -6.80 -18.61 14.89
CA GLU A 614 -6.34 -18.09 13.62
C GLU A 614 -7.39 -18.32 12.53
N PRO A 615 -7.42 -17.51 11.47
CA PRO A 615 -8.31 -17.77 10.36
C PRO A 615 -7.91 -19.11 9.72
N MET A 616 -8.88 -20.00 9.53
CA MET A 616 -8.69 -21.22 8.74
C MET A 616 -8.23 -20.82 7.35
N THR A 617 -7.03 -21.24 6.97
CA THR A 617 -6.49 -20.95 5.63
C THR A 617 -7.05 -21.94 4.59
N ALA A 618 -6.90 -21.60 3.33
CA ALA A 618 -7.35 -22.51 2.28
C ALA A 618 -6.46 -23.75 2.23
N ARG A 619 -7.16 -24.90 2.18
CA ARG A 619 -6.48 -26.20 2.03
C ARG A 619 -5.54 -26.53 3.20
N GLU A 620 -5.91 -26.12 4.38
CA GLU A 620 -5.24 -26.47 5.63
C GLU A 620 -5.77 -27.81 6.15
N VAL A 621 -4.86 -28.62 6.72
CA VAL A 621 -5.14 -29.88 7.41
C VAL A 621 -4.88 -29.66 8.89
N SER A 622 -5.92 -29.71 9.74
CA SER A 622 -5.79 -29.47 11.17
C SER A 622 -6.06 -30.75 11.93
N LEU A 623 -5.08 -31.18 12.72
CA LEU A 623 -5.07 -32.38 13.55
C LEU A 623 -5.13 -32.02 15.03
N PHE A 624 -5.86 -32.81 15.81
CA PHE A 624 -5.93 -32.67 17.26
C PHE A 624 -5.50 -33.97 17.92
N THR A 625 -4.74 -33.86 18.99
CA THR A 625 -4.25 -34.99 19.77
C THR A 625 -4.02 -34.54 21.23
N ARG A 626 -3.75 -35.52 22.13
CA ARG A 626 -3.28 -35.19 23.47
C ARG A 626 -1.88 -34.60 23.43
N GLN A 627 -1.57 -33.71 24.34
CA GLN A 627 -0.22 -33.17 24.48
C GLN A 627 0.79 -34.27 24.72
N SER A 628 0.47 -35.22 25.61
CA SER A 628 1.30 -36.40 25.90
C SER A 628 1.59 -37.23 24.65
N THR A 629 0.60 -37.43 23.81
CA THR A 629 0.75 -38.13 22.51
C THR A 629 1.63 -37.36 21.55
N MET A 630 1.47 -36.06 21.48
CA MET A 630 2.28 -35.16 20.64
C MET A 630 3.76 -35.23 21.05
N GLU A 631 4.05 -35.18 22.32
CA GLU A 631 5.42 -35.30 22.87
C GLU A 631 6.04 -36.68 22.56
N ALA A 632 5.27 -37.76 22.77
CA ALA A 632 5.71 -39.11 22.40
C ALA A 632 5.98 -39.25 20.88
N PHE A 633 5.18 -38.60 20.04
CA PHE A 633 5.40 -38.58 18.60
C PHE A 633 6.74 -37.90 18.23
N PHE A 634 7.07 -36.76 18.83
CA PHE A 634 8.35 -36.07 18.59
C PHE A 634 9.55 -36.89 19.05
N GLN A 635 9.48 -37.47 20.22
CA GLN A 635 10.52 -38.36 20.72
C GLN A 635 10.79 -39.56 19.80
N LYS A 636 9.71 -40.17 19.28
CA LYS A 636 9.82 -41.30 18.37
C LYS A 636 10.45 -40.94 17.03
N GLU A 637 10.14 -39.76 16.51
CA GLU A 637 10.65 -39.29 15.22
C GLU A 637 12.05 -38.61 15.35
N GLY A 638 12.62 -38.52 16.56
CA GLY A 638 13.93 -37.91 16.80
C GLY A 638 13.94 -36.39 16.73
N HIS A 639 12.79 -35.77 16.92
CA HIS A 639 12.65 -34.30 17.01
C HIS A 639 12.62 -33.85 18.46
N ASP A 640 13.03 -32.62 18.71
CA ASP A 640 12.98 -32.03 20.04
C ASP A 640 11.51 -31.82 20.46
N PRO A 641 11.05 -32.41 21.57
CA PRO A 641 9.69 -32.17 22.08
C PRO A 641 9.41 -30.71 22.41
N SER A 642 10.42 -29.86 22.43
CA SER A 642 10.33 -28.44 22.73
C SER A 642 9.96 -27.56 21.52
N ASP A 643 10.04 -28.08 20.28
CA ASP A 643 9.70 -27.34 19.07
C ASP A 643 8.25 -26.80 19.03
N PRO A 644 7.20 -27.50 19.54
CA PRO A 644 5.86 -26.99 19.53
C PRO A 644 5.68 -25.72 20.35
N VAL A 645 5.04 -24.75 19.77
CA VAL A 645 4.70 -23.47 20.41
C VAL A 645 3.50 -23.65 21.34
N SER A 646 3.59 -23.14 22.57
CA SER A 646 2.51 -23.17 23.55
C SER A 646 1.63 -21.92 23.45
N CYS A 647 0.31 -22.09 23.42
CA CYS A 647 -0.65 -21.02 23.29
C CYS A 647 -1.63 -21.02 24.46
N TYR A 648 -1.79 -19.87 25.09
CA TYR A 648 -2.72 -19.61 26.18
C TYR A 648 -3.73 -18.56 25.73
N ASN A 649 -5.02 -18.93 25.72
CA ASN A 649 -6.08 -18.05 25.29
C ASN A 649 -7.10 -17.89 26.41
N ILE A 650 -7.49 -16.66 26.67
CA ILE A 650 -8.34 -16.29 27.80
C ILE A 650 -9.58 -15.59 27.30
N LYS A 651 -10.72 -16.00 27.78
CA LYS A 651 -12.00 -15.37 27.53
C LYS A 651 -12.62 -14.89 28.86
N MET A 652 -13.04 -13.66 28.87
CA MET A 652 -13.63 -13.00 30.05
C MET A 652 -15.04 -12.51 29.75
N ARG A 653 -15.94 -12.57 30.72
CA ARG A 653 -17.32 -12.06 30.62
C ARG A 653 -17.40 -10.55 30.53
N ALA A 654 -16.45 -9.85 31.16
CA ALA A 654 -16.47 -8.38 31.22
C ALA A 654 -15.09 -7.83 30.91
N ASP A 655 -15.01 -6.95 29.89
CA ASP A 655 -13.76 -6.28 29.50
C ASP A 655 -13.21 -5.31 30.57
N LYS A 656 -13.91 -5.10 31.69
CA LYS A 656 -13.56 -4.09 32.71
C LYS A 656 -12.27 -4.35 33.46
N ASN A 657 -11.80 -5.60 33.51
CA ASN A 657 -10.63 -6.00 34.28
C ASN A 657 -9.50 -6.55 33.39
N VAL A 658 -9.60 -6.39 32.06
CA VAL A 658 -8.63 -6.99 31.11
C VAL A 658 -7.21 -6.56 31.40
N ASP A 659 -6.98 -5.27 31.65
CA ASP A 659 -5.64 -4.74 31.92
C ASP A 659 -5.05 -5.33 33.20
N LYS A 660 -5.88 -5.44 34.26
CA LYS A 660 -5.44 -6.06 35.52
C LYS A 660 -5.14 -7.54 35.37
N VAL A 661 -6.00 -8.29 34.68
CA VAL A 661 -5.77 -9.73 34.45
C VAL A 661 -4.57 -9.95 33.55
N SER A 662 -4.38 -9.11 32.54
CA SER A 662 -3.19 -9.14 31.68
C SER A 662 -1.91 -8.83 32.46
N GLU A 663 -1.93 -7.86 33.38
CA GLU A 663 -0.80 -7.55 34.27
C GLU A 663 -0.48 -8.71 35.22
N ASP A 664 -1.51 -9.32 35.85
CA ASP A 664 -1.34 -10.44 36.73
C ASP A 664 -0.87 -11.70 35.96
N PHE A 665 -1.37 -11.90 34.74
CA PHE A 665 -0.89 -12.95 33.82
C PHE A 665 0.60 -12.77 33.49
N GLU A 666 1.02 -11.55 33.13
CA GLU A 666 2.43 -11.26 32.88
C GLU A 666 3.33 -11.48 34.09
N LYS A 667 2.85 -11.16 35.30
CA LYS A 667 3.60 -11.43 36.54
C LYS A 667 3.82 -12.93 36.76
N VAL A 668 2.78 -13.74 36.55
CA VAL A 668 2.90 -15.20 36.69
C VAL A 668 3.86 -15.72 35.64
N ILE A 669 3.68 -15.40 34.36
CA ILE A 669 4.59 -15.87 33.29
C ILE A 669 6.04 -15.44 33.55
N ALA A 670 6.27 -14.18 33.93
CA ALA A 670 7.62 -13.66 34.19
C ALA A 670 8.37 -14.40 35.31
N SER A 671 7.67 -15.10 36.22
CA SER A 671 8.31 -15.94 37.24
C SER A 671 8.84 -17.27 36.69
N TYR A 672 8.33 -17.72 35.54
CA TYR A 672 8.71 -18.97 34.89
C TYR A 672 9.52 -18.74 33.62
N ILE A 673 9.16 -17.71 32.81
CA ILE A 673 9.67 -17.51 31.47
C ILE A 673 10.11 -16.05 31.27
N PRO A 674 11.29 -15.81 30.67
CA PRO A 674 11.73 -14.46 30.33
C PRO A 674 10.73 -13.74 29.42
N LYS A 675 10.56 -12.43 29.58
CA LYS A 675 9.61 -11.59 28.81
C LYS A 675 9.81 -11.65 27.29
N THR A 676 11.00 -12.03 26.84
CA THR A 676 11.34 -12.18 25.42
C THR A 676 10.82 -13.47 24.79
N ASP A 677 10.45 -14.44 25.60
CA ASP A 677 10.09 -15.77 25.12
C ASP A 677 8.57 -15.98 25.07
N HIS A 678 7.80 -14.92 25.24
CA HIS A 678 6.36 -14.94 25.06
C HIS A 678 5.86 -13.63 24.44
N SER A 679 4.73 -13.72 23.76
CA SER A 679 4.04 -12.57 23.17
C SER A 679 2.58 -12.60 23.58
N THR A 680 2.14 -11.58 24.31
CA THR A 680 0.75 -11.43 24.76
C THR A 680 0.06 -10.30 24.00
N MET A 681 -1.11 -10.57 23.43
CA MET A 681 -1.92 -9.60 22.69
C MET A 681 -3.33 -9.53 23.26
N THR A 682 -3.76 -8.34 23.69
CA THR A 682 -5.14 -8.11 24.12
C THR A 682 -5.99 -7.60 22.95
N GLN A 683 -7.31 -7.84 23.01
CA GLN A 683 -8.22 -7.26 22.03
C GLN A 683 -8.19 -5.71 22.06
N ALA A 684 -7.99 -5.11 23.22
CA ALA A 684 -7.88 -3.66 23.36
C ALA A 684 -6.65 -3.14 22.61
N MET A 685 -5.50 -3.80 22.76
CA MET A 685 -4.25 -3.50 22.07
C MET A 685 -4.41 -3.64 20.54
N SER A 686 -5.00 -4.75 20.08
CA SER A 686 -5.28 -4.96 18.66
C SER A 686 -6.20 -3.87 18.11
N ARG A 687 -7.26 -3.49 18.84
CA ARG A 687 -8.17 -2.39 18.46
C ARG A 687 -7.46 -1.02 18.46
N ALA A 688 -6.55 -0.78 19.40
CA ALA A 688 -5.78 0.46 19.46
C ALA A 688 -4.86 0.58 18.23
N MET A 689 -4.12 -0.47 17.89
CA MET A 689 -3.26 -0.52 16.69
C MET A 689 -4.08 -0.29 15.40
N ASP A 690 -5.25 -0.94 15.28
CA ASP A 690 -6.16 -0.76 14.15
C ASP A 690 -6.68 0.69 14.06
N ASN A 691 -7.07 1.29 15.18
CA ASN A 691 -7.58 2.66 15.22
C ASN A 691 -6.51 3.68 14.81
N GLU A 692 -5.24 3.42 15.14
CA GLU A 692 -4.13 4.27 14.75
C GLU A 692 -3.81 4.16 13.27
N ALA A 693 -3.76 2.94 12.72
CA ALA A 693 -3.62 2.72 11.29
C ALA A 693 -4.72 3.47 10.53
N LYS A 694 -5.99 3.38 10.99
CA LYS A 694 -7.12 4.13 10.43
C LYS A 694 -6.97 5.64 10.56
N ARG A 695 -6.38 6.12 11.66
CA ARG A 695 -6.14 7.55 11.86
C ARG A 695 -5.13 8.10 10.85
N ASN A 696 -4.06 7.38 10.57
CA ASN A 696 -3.06 7.76 9.57
C ASN A 696 -3.67 7.84 8.17
N VAL A 697 -4.44 6.81 7.79
CA VAL A 697 -5.17 6.81 6.51
C VAL A 697 -6.18 7.96 6.44
N ARG A 698 -6.89 8.26 7.53
CA ARG A 698 -7.83 9.41 7.59
C ARG A 698 -7.13 10.76 7.43
N VAL A 699 -5.97 10.96 8.06
CA VAL A 699 -5.16 12.19 7.92
C VAL A 699 -4.71 12.37 6.47
N LEU A 700 -4.17 11.33 5.86
CA LEU A 700 -3.72 11.37 4.46
C LEU A 700 -4.90 11.66 3.51
N ASN A 701 -5.99 10.90 3.63
CA ASN A 701 -7.18 11.09 2.83
C ASN A 701 -7.81 12.47 3.05
N GLY A 702 -7.85 12.97 4.28
CA GLY A 702 -8.35 14.31 4.61
C GLY A 702 -7.52 15.42 3.98
N GLY A 703 -6.19 15.29 3.96
CA GLY A 703 -5.29 16.21 3.27
C GLY A 703 -5.55 16.26 1.77
N ILE A 704 -5.62 15.08 1.13
CA ILE A 704 -5.92 14.96 -0.30
C ILE A 704 -7.31 15.54 -0.62
N GLN A 705 -8.32 15.21 0.17
CA GLN A 705 -9.68 15.74 0.01
C GLN A 705 -9.73 17.26 0.14
N GLY A 706 -9.05 17.83 1.16
CA GLY A 706 -8.99 19.29 1.35
C GLY A 706 -8.39 20.02 0.15
N ILE A 707 -7.31 19.51 -0.41
CA ILE A 707 -6.68 20.09 -1.60
C ILE A 707 -7.61 19.96 -2.82
N LEU A 708 -8.24 18.81 -3.02
CA LEU A 708 -9.19 18.60 -4.14
C LEU A 708 -10.40 19.54 -4.04
N ILE A 709 -10.91 19.80 -2.84
CA ILE A 709 -11.97 20.78 -2.59
C ILE A 709 -11.51 22.18 -3.00
N LEU A 710 -10.34 22.63 -2.55
CA LEU A 710 -9.80 23.96 -2.91
C LEU A 710 -9.61 24.11 -4.42
N ILE A 711 -9.14 23.07 -5.09
CA ILE A 711 -8.99 23.07 -6.54
C ILE A 711 -10.34 23.17 -7.26
N ALA A 712 -11.33 22.37 -6.84
CA ALA A 712 -12.67 22.40 -7.42
C ALA A 712 -13.31 23.78 -7.29
N LEU A 713 -13.16 24.42 -6.12
CA LEU A 713 -13.66 25.76 -5.85
C LEU A 713 -12.96 26.83 -6.70
N THR A 714 -11.63 26.79 -6.75
CA THR A 714 -10.84 27.75 -7.56
C THR A 714 -11.19 27.62 -9.04
N ASN A 715 -11.35 26.38 -9.53
CA ASN A 715 -11.74 26.14 -10.92
C ASN A 715 -13.15 26.63 -11.22
N ALA A 716 -14.13 26.35 -10.37
CA ALA A 716 -15.49 26.83 -10.54
C ALA A 716 -15.55 28.36 -10.52
N TYR A 717 -14.88 28.99 -9.54
CA TYR A 717 -14.80 30.42 -9.43
C TYR A 717 -14.18 31.09 -10.69
N ASN A 718 -12.99 30.62 -11.09
CA ASN A 718 -12.28 31.19 -12.23
C ASN A 718 -13.06 31.03 -13.54
N SER A 719 -13.65 29.85 -13.74
CA SER A 719 -14.41 29.56 -14.96
C SER A 719 -15.69 30.38 -15.06
N PHE A 720 -16.40 30.52 -13.93
CA PHE A 720 -17.65 31.28 -13.92
C PHE A 720 -17.39 32.77 -14.01
N ASN A 721 -16.47 33.33 -13.25
CA ASN A 721 -16.10 34.73 -13.28
C ASN A 721 -15.53 35.14 -14.66
N GLY A 722 -14.70 34.28 -15.27
CA GLY A 722 -14.21 34.51 -16.64
C GLY A 722 -15.30 34.57 -17.70
N ASN A 723 -16.31 33.69 -17.58
CA ASN A 723 -17.46 33.71 -18.49
C ASN A 723 -18.26 35.03 -18.37
N LEU A 724 -18.52 35.49 -17.15
CA LEU A 724 -19.21 36.75 -16.90
C LEU A 724 -18.45 37.95 -17.51
N ARG A 725 -17.17 38.02 -17.31
CA ARG A 725 -16.32 39.09 -17.84
C ARG A 725 -16.23 39.06 -19.36
N ALA A 726 -16.20 37.89 -19.98
CA ALA A 726 -16.21 37.77 -21.46
C ALA A 726 -17.48 38.30 -22.10
N ARG A 727 -18.59 38.36 -21.36
CA ARG A 727 -19.92 38.79 -21.80
C ARG A 727 -20.26 40.24 -21.41
N LYS A 728 -19.29 41.00 -20.84
CA LYS A 728 -19.54 42.39 -20.39
C LYS A 728 -20.23 43.23 -21.41
N ARG A 729 -19.83 43.23 -22.71
CA ARG A 729 -20.45 43.98 -23.79
C ARG A 729 -21.89 43.56 -24.04
N GLU A 730 -22.22 42.28 -23.96
CA GLU A 730 -23.59 41.80 -24.14
C GLU A 730 -24.48 42.29 -22.99
N PHE A 731 -23.95 42.33 -21.77
CA PHE A 731 -24.69 42.89 -20.62
C PHE A 731 -24.94 44.40 -20.81
N GLY A 732 -23.95 45.15 -21.30
CA GLY A 732 -24.14 46.56 -21.67
C GLY A 732 -25.23 46.76 -22.74
N LEU A 733 -25.25 45.92 -23.77
CA LEU A 733 -26.31 45.97 -24.81
C LEU A 733 -27.72 45.65 -24.25
N LEU A 734 -27.82 44.72 -23.31
CA LEU A 734 -29.09 44.40 -22.65
C LEU A 734 -29.58 45.57 -21.78
N MET A 735 -28.68 46.28 -21.12
CA MET A 735 -28.98 47.49 -20.34
C MET A 735 -29.47 48.63 -21.23
N THR A 736 -28.80 48.86 -22.35
CA THR A 736 -29.26 49.89 -23.33
C THR A 736 -30.59 49.52 -23.93
N ALA A 737 -30.95 48.24 -24.03
CA ALA A 737 -32.26 47.76 -24.44
C ALA A 737 -33.35 47.87 -23.33
N GLY A 738 -33.01 48.45 -22.15
CA GLY A 738 -33.94 48.68 -21.06
C GLY A 738 -34.01 47.60 -19.99
N MET A 739 -33.08 46.65 -19.97
CA MET A 739 -32.99 45.64 -18.92
C MET A 739 -32.47 46.24 -17.62
N THR A 740 -33.19 46.05 -16.53
CA THR A 740 -32.77 46.55 -15.21
C THR A 740 -31.69 45.67 -14.60
N GLU A 741 -30.87 46.27 -13.72
CA GLU A 741 -29.84 45.54 -12.96
C GLU A 741 -30.39 44.31 -12.22
N ARG A 742 -31.59 44.45 -11.63
CA ARG A 742 -32.26 43.36 -10.91
C ARG A 742 -32.62 42.18 -11.83
N GLN A 743 -33.09 42.50 -13.03
CA GLN A 743 -33.41 41.49 -14.06
C GLN A 743 -32.17 40.79 -14.56
N MET A 744 -31.07 41.52 -14.77
CA MET A 744 -29.79 40.95 -15.19
C MET A 744 -29.21 40.03 -14.12
N LYS A 745 -29.20 40.45 -12.83
CA LYS A 745 -28.82 39.59 -11.70
C LYS A 745 -29.66 38.33 -11.70
N SER A 746 -31.01 38.44 -11.84
CA SER A 746 -31.91 37.27 -11.87
C SER A 746 -31.60 36.33 -13.02
N MET A 747 -31.30 36.85 -14.22
CA MET A 747 -30.92 36.06 -15.40
C MET A 747 -29.65 35.24 -15.14
N VAL A 748 -28.59 35.89 -14.66
CA VAL A 748 -27.28 35.23 -14.39
C VAL A 748 -27.38 34.22 -13.26
N TYR A 749 -28.14 34.51 -12.19
CA TYR A 749 -28.39 33.52 -11.13
C TYR A 749 -29.13 32.28 -11.65
N ARG A 750 -30.07 32.44 -12.60
CA ARG A 750 -30.74 31.29 -13.23
C ARG A 750 -29.81 30.48 -14.10
N GLU A 751 -28.89 31.12 -14.86
CA GLU A 751 -27.85 30.44 -15.62
C GLU A 751 -26.93 29.61 -14.70
N GLY A 752 -26.46 30.18 -13.59
CA GLY A 752 -25.66 29.49 -12.56
C GLY A 752 -26.42 28.32 -11.94
N GLY A 753 -27.72 28.53 -11.64
CA GLY A 753 -28.59 27.47 -11.10
C GLY A 753 -28.79 26.30 -12.08
N MET A 754 -28.93 26.58 -13.38
CA MET A 754 -29.01 25.52 -14.41
C MET A 754 -27.69 24.72 -14.51
N LEU A 755 -26.55 25.40 -14.44
CA LEU A 755 -25.24 24.75 -14.42
C LEU A 755 -25.11 23.83 -13.19
N PHE A 756 -25.47 24.37 -12.01
CA PHE A 756 -25.41 23.65 -10.75
C PHE A 756 -26.32 22.41 -10.75
N LEU A 757 -27.57 22.55 -11.22
CA LEU A 757 -28.49 21.42 -11.31
C LEU A 757 -27.98 20.32 -12.26
N ARG A 758 -27.42 20.69 -13.42
CA ARG A 758 -26.84 19.73 -14.36
C ARG A 758 -25.62 19.03 -13.77
N LEU A 759 -24.84 19.73 -12.96
CA LEU A 759 -23.70 19.13 -12.27
C LEU A 759 -24.17 18.08 -11.24
N LEU A 760 -25.23 18.37 -10.48
CA LEU A 760 -25.84 17.41 -9.55
C LEU A 760 -26.37 16.17 -10.29
N VAL A 761 -27.06 16.36 -11.42
CA VAL A 761 -27.55 15.24 -12.24
C VAL A 761 -26.38 14.41 -12.79
N LEU A 762 -25.35 15.05 -13.32
CA LEU A 762 -24.15 14.34 -13.83
C LEU A 762 -23.44 13.58 -12.71
N TYR A 763 -23.30 14.17 -11.55
CA TYR A 763 -22.73 13.52 -10.39
C TYR A 763 -23.58 12.31 -9.92
N GLY A 764 -24.90 12.46 -9.92
CA GLY A 764 -25.83 11.37 -9.59
C GLY A 764 -25.69 10.16 -10.53
N ILE A 765 -25.26 10.38 -11.79
CA ILE A 765 -24.97 9.30 -12.76
C ILE A 765 -23.56 8.72 -12.50
N LEU A 766 -22.58 9.55 -12.20
CA LEU A 766 -21.18 9.12 -12.06
C LEU A 766 -20.91 8.40 -10.72
N LEU A 767 -21.60 8.76 -9.65
CA LEU A 767 -21.46 8.12 -8.34
C LEU A 767 -21.71 6.60 -8.38
N PRO A 768 -22.83 6.10 -8.93
CA PRO A 768 -23.02 4.65 -9.08
C PRO A 768 -21.92 3.98 -9.92
N VAL A 769 -21.42 4.65 -10.96
CA VAL A 769 -20.34 4.11 -11.80
C VAL A 769 -19.05 3.91 -11.00
N VAL A 770 -18.69 4.86 -10.13
CA VAL A 770 -17.52 4.75 -9.25
C VAL A 770 -17.70 3.60 -8.27
N ILE A 771 -18.86 3.52 -7.61
CA ILE A 771 -19.17 2.45 -6.65
C ILE A 771 -19.14 1.08 -7.33
N LEU A 772 -19.77 0.91 -8.48
CA LEU A 772 -19.76 -0.34 -9.25
C LEU A 772 -18.35 -0.70 -9.71
N GLY A 773 -17.57 0.27 -10.20
CA GLY A 773 -16.20 0.05 -10.62
C GLY A 773 -15.31 -0.47 -9.48
N ARG A 774 -15.51 0.02 -8.24
CA ARG A 774 -14.82 -0.49 -7.05
C ARG A 774 -15.34 -1.87 -6.64
N SER A 775 -16.65 -2.09 -6.74
CA SER A 775 -17.29 -3.37 -6.38
C SER A 775 -16.83 -4.51 -7.28
N VAL A 776 -16.68 -4.29 -8.58
CA VAL A 776 -16.17 -5.30 -9.55
C VAL A 776 -14.73 -5.71 -9.22
N ARG A 777 -13.92 -4.81 -8.66
CA ARG A 777 -12.53 -5.09 -8.24
C ARG A 777 -12.41 -5.59 -6.81
N SER A 778 -13.53 -5.79 -6.13
CA SER A 778 -13.54 -6.26 -4.73
C SER A 778 -13.50 -7.78 -4.64
N LYS A 779 -13.07 -8.29 -3.49
CA LYS A 779 -13.19 -9.71 -3.13
C LYS A 779 -14.64 -10.12 -2.82
N PHE A 780 -15.57 -9.17 -2.66
CA PHE A 780 -16.95 -9.40 -2.30
C PHE A 780 -17.84 -9.60 -3.53
N ALA A 781 -19.00 -10.23 -3.35
CA ALA A 781 -20.02 -10.26 -4.40
C ALA A 781 -20.42 -8.82 -4.79
N ILE A 782 -20.50 -8.52 -6.09
CA ILE A 782 -20.69 -7.16 -6.62
C ILE A 782 -21.90 -6.46 -5.99
N ALA A 783 -23.03 -7.14 -5.87
CA ALA A 783 -24.25 -6.56 -5.29
C ALA A 783 -24.08 -6.22 -3.80
N PHE A 784 -23.41 -7.09 -3.04
CA PHE A 784 -23.11 -6.89 -1.64
C PHE A 784 -22.15 -5.70 -1.45
N ALA A 785 -21.04 -5.67 -2.22
CA ALA A 785 -20.08 -4.59 -2.20
C ALA A 785 -20.72 -3.25 -2.57
N ALA A 786 -21.49 -3.20 -3.66
CA ALA A 786 -22.13 -1.98 -4.13
C ALA A 786 -23.11 -1.40 -3.08
N LYS A 787 -23.96 -2.26 -2.49
CA LYS A 787 -24.90 -1.86 -1.44
C LYS A 787 -24.15 -1.31 -0.21
N ASN A 788 -23.17 -2.03 0.30
CA ASN A 788 -22.46 -1.62 1.51
C ASN A 788 -21.58 -0.39 1.26
N LEU A 789 -20.86 -0.30 0.15
CA LEU A 789 -20.10 0.89 -0.21
C LEU A 789 -21.00 2.12 -0.33
N PHE A 790 -22.19 1.98 -0.92
CA PHE A 790 -23.15 3.07 -1.00
C PHE A 790 -23.61 3.54 0.39
N LEU A 791 -23.85 2.64 1.34
CA LEU A 791 -24.34 2.95 2.69
C LEU A 791 -23.23 3.47 3.62
N THR A 792 -21.99 2.95 3.50
CA THR A 792 -20.89 3.28 4.42
C THR A 792 -20.04 4.46 3.95
N THR A 793 -20.13 4.85 2.67
CA THR A 793 -19.35 6.00 2.17
C THR A 793 -19.78 7.28 2.88
N ASN A 794 -18.82 7.98 3.48
CA ASN A 794 -19.06 9.31 4.06
C ASN A 794 -19.19 10.36 2.96
N TYR A 795 -20.41 10.81 2.69
CA TYR A 795 -20.71 11.81 1.65
C TYR A 795 -20.53 13.28 2.09
N LEU A 796 -20.21 13.53 3.36
CA LEU A 796 -20.06 14.90 3.89
C LEU A 796 -19.07 15.76 3.07
N PRO A 797 -17.87 15.27 2.67
CA PRO A 797 -16.94 16.07 1.88
C PRO A 797 -17.51 16.51 0.53
N ILE A 798 -18.26 15.65 -0.15
CA ILE A 798 -18.85 16.01 -1.46
C ILE A 798 -20.03 16.98 -1.30
N VAL A 799 -20.82 16.82 -0.24
CA VAL A 799 -21.88 17.78 0.09
C VAL A 799 -21.28 19.16 0.36
N LEU A 800 -20.18 19.22 1.12
CA LEU A 800 -19.44 20.46 1.36
C LEU A 800 -18.94 21.10 0.04
N VAL A 801 -18.40 20.29 -0.88
CA VAL A 801 -17.98 20.79 -2.19
C VAL A 801 -19.14 21.45 -2.93
N PHE A 802 -20.31 20.81 -2.97
CA PHE A 802 -21.46 21.37 -3.64
C PHE A 802 -21.99 22.64 -2.95
N VAL A 803 -22.04 22.66 -1.64
CA VAL A 803 -22.48 23.84 -0.87
C VAL A 803 -21.53 25.03 -1.11
N VAL A 804 -20.24 24.81 -0.90
CA VAL A 804 -19.24 25.89 -1.08
C VAL A 804 -19.13 26.33 -2.54
N MET A 805 -19.30 25.40 -3.49
CA MET A 805 -19.39 25.76 -4.91
C MET A 805 -20.62 26.60 -5.22
N GLY A 806 -21.79 26.28 -4.67
CA GLY A 806 -22.99 27.11 -4.78
C GLY A 806 -22.79 28.53 -4.24
N ILE A 807 -22.14 28.63 -3.07
CA ILE A 807 -21.75 29.93 -2.47
C ILE A 807 -20.73 30.63 -3.37
N GLY A 808 -19.71 29.92 -3.88
CA GLY A 808 -18.69 30.47 -4.78
C GLY A 808 -19.26 31.00 -6.09
N ILE A 809 -20.22 30.29 -6.71
CA ILE A 809 -20.94 30.75 -7.88
C ILE A 809 -21.73 32.03 -7.55
N SER A 810 -22.46 32.05 -6.44
CA SER A 810 -23.23 33.22 -5.99
C SER A 810 -22.33 34.44 -5.75
N PHE A 811 -21.19 34.24 -5.09
CA PHE A 811 -20.19 35.28 -4.87
C PHE A 811 -19.58 35.79 -6.18
N SER A 812 -19.29 34.90 -7.13
CA SER A 812 -18.75 35.24 -8.44
C SER A 812 -19.75 36.08 -9.26
N ILE A 813 -21.02 35.72 -9.20
CA ILE A 813 -22.09 36.48 -9.85
C ILE A 813 -22.18 37.90 -9.27
N ARG A 814 -22.22 38.00 -7.94
CA ARG A 814 -22.30 39.30 -7.26
C ARG A 814 -21.12 40.19 -7.62
N LYS A 815 -19.90 39.72 -7.43
CA LYS A 815 -18.67 40.47 -7.68
C LYS A 815 -18.45 40.75 -9.18
N GLY A 816 -18.77 39.79 -10.06
CA GLY A 816 -18.65 39.96 -11.51
C GLY A 816 -19.60 41.01 -12.05
N LEU A 817 -20.84 41.05 -11.59
CA LEU A 817 -21.81 42.04 -11.98
C LEU A 817 -21.51 43.41 -11.36
N GLU A 818 -21.07 43.51 -10.10
CA GLU A 818 -20.61 44.79 -9.53
C GLU A 818 -19.51 45.43 -10.37
N GLN A 819 -18.53 44.64 -10.85
CA GLN A 819 -17.47 45.13 -11.74
C GLN A 819 -17.99 45.59 -13.13
N VAL A 820 -19.04 44.94 -13.67
CA VAL A 820 -19.65 45.36 -14.93
C VAL A 820 -20.36 46.70 -14.74
N PHE A 821 -21.04 46.90 -13.61
CA PHE A 821 -21.83 48.13 -13.37
C PHE A 821 -20.97 49.32 -12.98
N VAL A 822 -19.87 49.14 -12.20
CA VAL A 822 -19.00 50.22 -11.73
C VAL A 822 -18.07 50.75 -12.85
N GLU A 823 -17.59 49.88 -13.76
CA GLU A 823 -16.71 50.32 -14.87
C GLU A 823 -17.45 51.00 -16.03
N ASP A 824 -18.79 50.92 -16.11
CA ASP A 824 -19.59 51.66 -17.11
C ASP A 824 -20.04 53.06 -16.63
N LEU A 825 -19.73 53.43 -15.37
CA LEU A 825 -19.97 54.75 -14.79
C LEU A 825 -18.73 55.63 -14.80
N ASN A 826 -17.57 55.16 -15.21
CA ASN A 826 -16.33 55.87 -15.45
C ASN A 826 -15.93 55.73 -16.95
#